data_b7717d71b66bbe9649705bc0909a3d76
#
_entry.id   b7717d71b66bbe9649705bc0909a3d76
#
_cell.length_a   1.000
_cell.length_b   1.000
_cell.length_c   1.000
_cell.angle_alpha   90.00
_cell.angle_beta   90.00
_cell.angle_gamma   90.00
#
_symmetry.space_group_name_H-M   'P 1'
#
loop_
_entity.id
_entity.type
_entity.pdbx_description
1 polymer ?
#
loop_
_entity_poly.entity_id
_entity_poly.type
_entity_poly.pdbx_seq_one_letter_code
_entity_poly.pdbx_strand_id
1 'polypeptide(L)'
;MSSGNSCQGFIIVKLLTIMLKIGIMDKKISEDKLENQTNSRKTSHPLWHSKQTDEIALELETSTSSGLSISEADKRILDFGYNEIKEKGRKKPIMIFLSQFNDFMIWILIAAAFISGIIVREVADAIVILIILIINAVLGFVQEYRAEKALEALRELAAPTALVIRNGIEEKINSKLLVPGDVIKLFAGDLVPADSRVIYEVNLLADEAILTGESVPVQKHSTAINSENIPLGDRKNILFSGTTIVKGRCHAIVVETGTETEIGKIASMVQVAEETTPLQKELKSVGKKIGIICIAISIIVFAAGIFKGNTVAQMLLVAVALAVAAIPEGLPAIVTISLALGVQRMAKNNAIVRKLSSVETLGGVTVICTDKTGTLTENKMTVRKIFAGGSEITGYENLLNAFKKEKPPLPDEKAIPESLEKIYTDFNHNMALMILLENAILCNDAYYIDDRGHKLLGDPTETSLIEMGRVFNLTKPYYESKMPRKIEEPFDSVRKMMTTIHKLNPDSFTYKLDYIKEKAVFSRQDPDFKKGYIIFTKGAPEEILKRSAFILKNESVHDISKDDIKEIEQQIVKMAGSALRNLAFAFKYVEELPEVKNIIKEEHNLVFCGMVGMIDPPRQEVFAAIEKCRKANIKVIMVTGDHFLTAKAIGEELQILKPGEKIIEGIELDRMTPEELAKEIENISIFARVSPANKVGIVEALKKNGHIVAMTGDGINDAPSLKRADIGIAMGITGTDVSKEASKMILTDDNFATIIKAIREGRVIFDNLKKFILFLLSCNISEVLLMFIPIVFGSFIFKLLGIPADDLYIPLIPVQILWMNLITDGFPALALGIDLPGKNIMDRKAVKNKESILGKSNISMVLWQGLILTLGALSMYFLGPKLFDTHNIISDRAVFQTSVFTTLVLTQLLHSYNFRFSNTGIFKKGLFANKFLNLSFLVSMLLQAGIIYVPFLQNVFKTKGLSLSQWGVVIICSIIPTLVISLINMIISRKREQSF
;
A
#
# COMPACT_ATOMS: atom_id res chain seq x y z
N MET A 1 -41.22 3.64 -56.62
CA MET A 1 -40.12 3.65 -55.61
C MET A 1 -40.50 4.45 -54.37
N SER A 2 -41.50 3.99 -53.59
CA SER A 2 -41.99 4.73 -52.40
C SER A 2 -42.31 3.81 -51.20
N SER A 3 -41.87 2.58 -51.21
CA SER A 3 -42.14 1.58 -50.12
C SER A 3 -40.93 1.21 -49.22
N GLY A 4 -39.70 1.77 -49.50
CA GLY A 4 -38.51 1.46 -48.71
C GLY A 4 -38.30 2.33 -47.44
N ASN A 5 -38.85 3.56 -47.43
CA ASN A 5 -38.55 4.50 -46.35
C ASN A 5 -39.44 4.33 -45.08
N SER A 6 -40.58 3.64 -45.18
CA SER A 6 -41.48 3.40 -44.04
C SER A 6 -40.97 2.29 -43.11
N CYS A 7 -40.25 1.32 -43.64
CA CYS A 7 -39.72 0.19 -42.82
C CYS A 7 -38.51 0.59 -41.96
N GLN A 8 -37.65 1.50 -42.43
CA GLN A 8 -36.46 1.96 -41.67
C GLN A 8 -36.83 2.87 -40.51
N GLY A 9 -37.82 3.77 -40.69
CA GLY A 9 -38.36 4.60 -39.59
C GLY A 9 -39.00 3.78 -38.45
N PHE A 10 -39.63 2.64 -38.81
CA PHE A 10 -40.29 1.75 -37.86
C PHE A 10 -39.28 0.97 -36.97
N ILE A 11 -38.10 0.65 -37.54
CA ILE A 11 -37.00 -0.03 -36.81
C ILE A 11 -36.36 0.92 -35.77
N ILE A 12 -36.14 2.19 -36.12
CA ILE A 12 -35.58 3.21 -35.21
C ILE A 12 -36.53 3.50 -34.06
N VAL A 13 -37.84 3.66 -34.36
CA VAL A 13 -38.88 3.88 -33.32
C VAL A 13 -39.01 2.66 -32.41
N LYS A 14 -38.91 1.43 -32.92
CA LYS A 14 -38.94 0.21 -32.12
C LYS A 14 -37.69 0.07 -31.26
N LEU A 15 -36.49 0.37 -31.75
CA LEU A 15 -35.24 0.36 -30.96
C LEU A 15 -35.24 1.41 -29.84
N LEU A 16 -35.67 2.63 -30.14
CA LEU A 16 -35.86 3.70 -29.14
C LEU A 16 -36.94 3.36 -28.10
N THR A 17 -38.03 2.71 -28.51
CA THR A 17 -39.09 2.27 -27.60
C THR A 17 -38.62 1.13 -26.69
N ILE A 18 -37.76 0.25 -27.20
CA ILE A 18 -37.13 -0.81 -26.39
C ILE A 18 -36.12 -0.19 -25.38
N MET A 19 -35.30 0.79 -25.80
CA MET A 19 -34.39 1.49 -24.90
C MET A 19 -35.10 2.30 -23.82
N LEU A 20 -36.18 3.01 -24.16
CA LEU A 20 -37.04 3.72 -23.19
C LEU A 20 -37.76 2.76 -22.21
N LYS A 21 -38.20 1.59 -22.68
CA LYS A 21 -38.77 0.56 -21.81
C LYS A 21 -37.73 -0.05 -20.87
N ILE A 22 -36.48 -0.20 -21.27
CA ILE A 22 -35.40 -0.69 -20.40
C ILE A 22 -35.10 0.32 -19.27
N GLY A 23 -35.06 1.62 -19.56
CA GLY A 23 -34.87 2.68 -18.55
C GLY A 23 -36.04 2.81 -17.56
N ILE A 24 -37.27 2.46 -17.95
CA ILE A 24 -38.46 2.47 -17.09
C ILE A 24 -38.58 1.15 -16.28
N MET A 25 -38.10 0.03 -16.82
CA MET A 25 -38.07 -1.25 -16.08
C MET A 25 -37.13 -1.24 -14.87
N ASP A 26 -36.03 -0.47 -14.91
CA ASP A 26 -35.10 -0.41 -13.75
C ASP A 26 -35.73 0.28 -12.51
N LYS A 27 -36.69 1.21 -12.75
CA LYS A 27 -37.43 1.87 -11.66
C LYS A 27 -38.50 0.98 -11.04
N LYS A 28 -39.13 0.11 -11.83
CA LYS A 28 -40.18 -0.82 -11.38
C LYS A 28 -39.64 -2.08 -10.72
N ILE A 29 -38.48 -2.58 -11.17
CA ILE A 29 -37.82 -3.78 -10.57
C ILE A 29 -37.26 -3.47 -9.17
N SER A 30 -36.95 -2.20 -8.87
CA SER A 30 -36.53 -1.78 -7.51
C SER A 30 -37.69 -1.68 -6.52
N GLU A 31 -38.92 -1.41 -6.99
CA GLU A 31 -40.12 -1.30 -6.14
C GLU A 31 -40.76 -2.67 -5.85
N ASP A 32 -40.86 -3.58 -6.85
CA ASP A 32 -41.45 -4.93 -6.68
C ASP A 32 -40.56 -5.89 -5.87
N LYS A 33 -39.25 -5.63 -5.73
CA LYS A 33 -38.37 -6.44 -4.86
C LYS A 33 -38.42 -6.06 -3.38
N LEU A 34 -38.88 -4.88 -3.03
CA LEU A 34 -39.11 -4.48 -1.63
C LEU A 34 -40.34 -5.15 -1.00
N GLU A 35 -41.38 -5.44 -1.77
CA GLU A 35 -42.61 -6.04 -1.25
C GLU A 35 -42.53 -7.56 -1.07
N ASN A 36 -41.73 -8.29 -1.83
CA ASN A 36 -41.65 -9.74 -1.77
C ASN A 36 -40.63 -10.33 -0.78
N GLN A 37 -39.81 -9.49 -0.07
CA GLN A 37 -38.86 -9.96 0.94
C GLN A 37 -39.37 -9.86 2.40
N THR A 38 -40.58 -9.39 2.62
CA THR A 38 -41.18 -9.28 3.96
C THR A 38 -41.95 -10.51 4.43
N ASN A 39 -42.04 -11.57 3.62
CA ASN A 39 -42.76 -12.81 3.95
C ASN A 39 -41.92 -14.06 3.83
N SER A 40 -40.81 -14.21 4.60
CA SER A 40 -40.24 -15.53 4.86
C SER A 40 -39.48 -15.57 6.17
N ARG A 41 -40.05 -16.38 7.06
CA ARG A 41 -39.47 -16.92 8.28
C ARG A 41 -39.16 -15.97 9.43
N LYS A 42 -40.12 -15.76 10.30
CA LYS A 42 -39.87 -15.55 11.72
C LYS A 42 -39.23 -16.83 12.28
N THR A 43 -37.94 -17.00 12.09
CA THR A 43 -37.13 -17.90 12.89
C THR A 43 -36.69 -17.10 14.11
N SER A 44 -37.14 -17.48 15.30
CA SER A 44 -36.59 -17.04 16.56
C SER A 44 -35.07 -17.28 16.54
N HIS A 45 -34.26 -16.21 16.54
CA HIS A 45 -32.81 -16.37 16.61
C HIS A 45 -32.45 -17.14 17.89
N PRO A 46 -31.55 -18.14 17.82
CA PRO A 46 -31.11 -18.86 19.02
C PRO A 46 -30.48 -17.88 20.00
N LEU A 47 -30.86 -17.97 21.28
CA LEU A 47 -30.34 -17.13 22.35
C LEU A 47 -28.98 -17.67 22.83
N TRP A 48 -27.94 -17.56 22.00
CA TRP A 48 -26.61 -18.13 22.25
C TRP A 48 -25.98 -17.73 23.58
N HIS A 49 -26.29 -16.52 24.09
CA HIS A 49 -25.79 -16.07 25.38
C HIS A 49 -26.41 -16.81 26.59
N SER A 50 -27.59 -17.38 26.46
CA SER A 50 -28.27 -18.09 27.55
C SER A 50 -27.91 -19.57 27.66
N LYS A 51 -27.32 -20.14 26.59
CA LYS A 51 -26.96 -21.57 26.54
C LYS A 51 -25.59 -21.87 27.15
N GLN A 52 -25.47 -23.08 27.72
CA GLN A 52 -24.16 -23.57 28.17
C GLN A 52 -23.29 -23.95 26.96
N THR A 53 -21.97 -23.91 27.13
CA THR A 53 -21.01 -24.17 26.07
C THR A 53 -21.16 -25.55 25.45
N ASP A 54 -21.46 -26.56 26.23
CA ASP A 54 -21.66 -27.94 25.77
C ASP A 54 -22.94 -28.10 24.95
N GLU A 55 -24.00 -27.37 25.31
CA GLU A 55 -25.27 -27.36 24.54
C GLU A 55 -25.07 -26.73 23.17
N ILE A 56 -24.27 -25.63 23.08
CA ILE A 56 -23.93 -24.96 21.82
C ILE A 56 -23.08 -25.87 20.95
N ALA A 57 -22.10 -26.55 21.53
CA ALA A 57 -21.26 -27.51 20.82
C ALA A 57 -22.08 -28.68 20.24
N LEU A 58 -23.07 -29.17 20.98
CA LEU A 58 -24.02 -30.19 20.51
C LEU A 58 -24.93 -29.68 19.40
N GLU A 59 -25.53 -28.49 19.56
CA GLU A 59 -26.46 -27.94 18.58
C GLU A 59 -25.75 -27.59 17.26
N LEU A 60 -24.49 -27.12 17.34
CA LEU A 60 -23.63 -26.82 16.17
C LEU A 60 -22.83 -28.06 15.71
N GLU A 61 -23.07 -29.25 16.26
CA GLU A 61 -22.38 -30.49 15.90
C GLU A 61 -20.84 -30.31 15.81
N THR A 62 -20.24 -29.64 16.81
CA THR A 62 -18.80 -29.33 16.87
C THR A 62 -18.19 -29.83 18.18
N SER A 63 -16.87 -29.86 18.24
CA SER A 63 -16.13 -30.20 19.46
C SER A 63 -15.32 -28.99 19.94
N THR A 64 -15.43 -28.65 21.22
CA THR A 64 -14.69 -27.54 21.85
C THR A 64 -13.19 -27.74 21.82
N SER A 65 -12.69 -28.96 21.69
CA SER A 65 -11.25 -29.30 21.69
C SER A 65 -10.70 -29.54 20.29
N SER A 66 -11.44 -30.23 19.41
CA SER A 66 -10.97 -30.60 18.07
C SER A 66 -11.55 -29.75 16.93
N GLY A 67 -12.60 -28.98 17.23
CA GLY A 67 -13.33 -28.19 16.23
C GLY A 67 -14.09 -29.06 15.21
N LEU A 68 -14.46 -28.47 14.09
CA LEU A 68 -15.07 -29.12 12.95
C LEU A 68 -14.07 -29.98 12.16
N SER A 69 -14.55 -30.98 11.43
CA SER A 69 -13.76 -31.60 10.37
C SER A 69 -13.69 -30.69 9.14
N ILE A 70 -12.61 -30.78 8.36
CA ILE A 70 -12.45 -29.95 7.12
C ILE A 70 -13.61 -30.24 6.16
N SER A 71 -14.02 -31.50 6.00
CA SER A 71 -15.13 -31.89 5.13
C SER A 71 -16.49 -31.32 5.57
N GLU A 72 -16.71 -31.21 6.87
CA GLU A 72 -17.94 -30.59 7.40
C GLU A 72 -17.92 -29.08 7.25
N ALA A 73 -16.77 -28.46 7.45
CA ALA A 73 -16.59 -27.01 7.21
C ALA A 73 -16.87 -26.66 5.74
N ASP A 74 -16.35 -27.44 4.78
CA ASP A 74 -16.59 -27.21 3.35
C ASP A 74 -18.06 -27.37 2.97
N LYS A 75 -18.77 -28.33 3.58
CA LYS A 75 -20.20 -28.50 3.39
C LYS A 75 -20.98 -27.32 3.95
N ARG A 76 -20.64 -26.83 5.15
CA ARG A 76 -21.28 -25.66 5.76
C ARG A 76 -21.06 -24.37 4.98
N ILE A 77 -19.93 -24.20 4.28
CA ILE A 77 -19.74 -23.09 3.35
C ILE A 77 -20.80 -23.09 2.24
N LEU A 78 -21.23 -24.26 1.76
CA LEU A 78 -22.28 -24.35 0.75
C LEU A 78 -23.68 -24.05 1.33
N ASP A 79 -23.92 -24.38 2.59
CA ASP A 79 -25.23 -24.22 3.25
C ASP A 79 -25.40 -22.78 3.80
N PHE A 80 -24.39 -22.23 4.50
CA PHE A 80 -24.44 -20.93 5.16
C PHE A 80 -23.82 -19.80 4.29
N GLY A 81 -23.02 -20.14 3.29
CA GLY A 81 -22.27 -19.19 2.47
C GLY A 81 -20.98 -18.73 3.13
N TYR A 82 -20.31 -17.79 2.49
CA TYR A 82 -19.08 -17.19 3.00
C TYR A 82 -19.37 -16.20 4.13
N ASN A 83 -18.46 -16.12 5.12
CA ASN A 83 -18.48 -15.09 6.16
C ASN A 83 -18.08 -13.73 5.57
N GLU A 84 -19.00 -13.14 4.83
CA GLU A 84 -18.84 -11.80 4.27
C GLU A 84 -20.16 -11.03 4.32
N ILE A 85 -20.08 -9.76 4.67
CA ILE A 85 -21.21 -8.85 4.55
C ILE A 85 -21.33 -8.53 3.06
N LYS A 86 -22.38 -9.08 2.41
CA LYS A 86 -22.63 -8.81 0.99
C LYS A 86 -22.84 -7.31 0.81
N GLU A 87 -21.82 -6.61 0.31
CA GLU A 87 -22.02 -5.25 -0.18
C GLU A 87 -23.15 -5.31 -1.22
N LYS A 88 -24.26 -4.61 -0.94
CA LYS A 88 -25.30 -4.38 -1.95
C LYS A 88 -24.66 -3.55 -3.07
N GLY A 89 -24.16 -4.25 -4.10
CA GLY A 89 -23.60 -3.52 -5.22
C GLY A 89 -22.50 -4.15 -6.03
N ARG A 90 -22.26 -5.48 -5.98
CA ARG A 90 -21.54 -6.11 -7.10
C ARG A 90 -22.39 -5.89 -8.35
N LYS A 91 -22.04 -4.85 -9.11
CA LYS A 91 -22.70 -4.59 -10.39
C LYS A 91 -22.50 -5.81 -11.27
N LYS A 92 -23.59 -6.52 -11.57
CA LYS A 92 -23.50 -7.63 -12.55
C LYS A 92 -22.90 -7.07 -13.85
N PRO A 93 -22.10 -7.83 -14.61
CA PRO A 93 -21.50 -7.33 -15.86
C PRO A 93 -22.50 -6.64 -16.79
N ILE A 94 -23.73 -7.16 -16.86
CA ILE A 94 -24.80 -6.52 -17.64
C ILE A 94 -25.21 -5.17 -17.10
N MET A 95 -25.18 -4.96 -15.77
CA MET A 95 -25.46 -3.68 -15.16
C MET A 95 -24.35 -2.65 -15.42
N ILE A 96 -23.08 -3.06 -15.44
CA ILE A 96 -21.95 -2.21 -15.85
C ILE A 96 -22.13 -1.77 -17.30
N PHE A 97 -22.56 -2.68 -18.17
CA PHE A 97 -22.87 -2.33 -19.57
C PHE A 97 -24.06 -1.36 -19.67
N LEU A 98 -25.14 -1.62 -18.96
CA LEU A 98 -26.32 -0.74 -18.96
C LEU A 98 -26.05 0.62 -18.32
N SER A 99 -25.18 0.68 -17.32
CA SER A 99 -24.81 1.96 -16.67
C SER A 99 -24.08 2.90 -17.63
N GLN A 100 -23.41 2.37 -18.68
CA GLN A 100 -22.82 3.21 -19.74
C GLN A 100 -23.86 4.09 -20.44
N PHE A 101 -25.10 3.64 -20.54
CA PHE A 101 -26.19 4.41 -21.18
C PHE A 101 -26.83 5.46 -20.24
N ASN A 102 -26.45 5.52 -18.99
CA ASN A 102 -26.98 6.50 -18.02
C ASN A 102 -26.15 7.78 -17.92
N ASP A 103 -25.24 8.01 -18.86
CA ASP A 103 -24.45 9.23 -18.94
C ASP A 103 -25.22 10.33 -19.68
N PHE A 104 -25.12 11.58 -19.18
CA PHE A 104 -25.78 12.76 -19.78
C PHE A 104 -25.37 12.96 -21.26
N MET A 105 -24.13 12.64 -21.61
CA MET A 105 -23.61 12.79 -22.96
C MET A 105 -24.22 11.79 -23.92
N ILE A 106 -24.46 10.56 -23.48
CA ILE A 106 -25.14 9.55 -24.30
C ILE A 106 -26.58 9.97 -24.62
N TRP A 107 -27.25 10.63 -23.69
CA TRP A 107 -28.57 11.19 -23.94
C TRP A 107 -28.54 12.30 -25.00
N ILE A 108 -27.49 13.15 -25.02
CA ILE A 108 -27.27 14.16 -26.04
C ILE A 108 -27.04 13.48 -27.41
N LEU A 109 -26.23 12.42 -27.46
CA LEU A 109 -25.99 11.66 -28.71
C LEU A 109 -27.25 10.94 -29.21
N ILE A 110 -28.05 10.37 -28.32
CA ILE A 110 -29.34 9.80 -28.66
C ILE A 110 -30.27 10.87 -29.23
N ALA A 111 -30.33 12.05 -28.62
CA ALA A 111 -31.08 13.18 -29.14
C ALA A 111 -30.56 13.65 -30.51
N ALA A 112 -29.24 13.70 -30.71
CA ALA A 112 -28.63 14.01 -32.01
C ALA A 112 -28.99 12.97 -33.10
N ALA A 113 -28.94 11.68 -32.78
CA ALA A 113 -29.34 10.61 -33.67
C ALA A 113 -30.84 10.71 -34.05
N PHE A 114 -31.71 11.06 -33.08
CA PHE A 114 -33.11 11.28 -33.31
C PHE A 114 -33.37 12.48 -34.23
N ILE A 115 -32.68 13.60 -33.98
CA ILE A 115 -32.76 14.82 -34.80
C ILE A 115 -32.27 14.53 -36.21
N SER A 116 -31.12 13.87 -36.38
CA SER A 116 -30.55 13.51 -37.70
C SER A 116 -31.50 12.58 -38.48
N GLY A 117 -32.02 11.51 -37.83
CA GLY A 117 -32.84 10.52 -38.49
C GLY A 117 -34.25 10.99 -38.81
N ILE A 118 -34.91 11.76 -37.95
CA ILE A 118 -36.34 12.13 -38.10
C ILE A 118 -36.51 13.54 -38.65
N ILE A 119 -35.75 14.51 -38.14
CA ILE A 119 -35.95 15.93 -38.50
C ILE A 119 -35.17 16.22 -39.80
N VAL A 120 -33.90 15.84 -39.85
CA VAL A 120 -33.04 16.09 -41.03
C VAL A 120 -33.26 15.04 -42.13
N ARG A 121 -33.84 13.87 -41.78
CA ARG A 121 -34.10 12.73 -42.68
C ARG A 121 -32.80 12.08 -43.24
N GLU A 122 -31.66 12.28 -42.58
CA GLU A 122 -30.41 11.60 -42.88
C GLU A 122 -30.27 10.34 -42.02
N VAL A 123 -30.97 9.28 -42.41
CA VAL A 123 -31.02 8.00 -41.70
C VAL A 123 -29.63 7.35 -41.57
N ALA A 124 -28.78 7.52 -42.57
CA ALA A 124 -27.42 7.00 -42.56
C ALA A 124 -26.59 7.59 -41.40
N ASP A 125 -26.63 8.90 -41.19
CA ASP A 125 -25.89 9.57 -40.12
C ASP A 125 -26.43 9.17 -38.74
N ALA A 126 -27.76 9.02 -38.57
CA ALA A 126 -28.36 8.54 -37.36
C ALA A 126 -27.90 7.11 -37.00
N ILE A 127 -27.82 6.21 -37.96
CA ILE A 127 -27.34 4.83 -37.77
C ILE A 127 -25.88 4.85 -37.34
N VAL A 128 -25.04 5.68 -37.95
CA VAL A 128 -23.62 5.79 -37.65
C VAL A 128 -23.43 6.31 -36.22
N ILE A 129 -24.17 7.33 -35.80
CA ILE A 129 -24.12 7.83 -34.41
C ILE A 129 -24.51 6.71 -33.43
N LEU A 130 -25.54 5.92 -33.71
CA LEU A 130 -25.94 4.79 -32.88
C LEU A 130 -24.89 3.67 -32.81
N ILE A 131 -24.23 3.35 -33.95
CA ILE A 131 -23.13 2.37 -33.98
C ILE A 131 -21.96 2.84 -33.09
N ILE A 132 -21.56 4.10 -33.21
CA ILE A 132 -20.48 4.65 -32.39
C ILE A 132 -20.87 4.66 -30.91
N LEU A 133 -22.10 4.99 -30.57
CA LEU A 133 -22.63 4.93 -29.23
C LEU A 133 -22.53 3.50 -28.65
N ILE A 134 -22.87 2.48 -29.44
CA ILE A 134 -22.71 1.07 -29.01
C ILE A 134 -21.23 0.73 -28.83
N ILE A 135 -20.34 1.14 -29.76
CA ILE A 135 -18.90 0.92 -29.64
C ILE A 135 -18.35 1.58 -28.38
N ASN A 136 -18.76 2.83 -28.08
CA ASN A 136 -18.39 3.55 -26.87
C ASN A 136 -18.84 2.80 -25.61
N ALA A 137 -20.11 2.36 -25.59
CA ALA A 137 -20.65 1.59 -24.47
C ALA A 137 -19.91 0.27 -24.25
N VAL A 138 -19.52 -0.43 -25.34
CA VAL A 138 -18.72 -1.67 -25.25
C VAL A 138 -17.32 -1.39 -24.71
N LEU A 139 -16.64 -0.37 -25.23
CA LEU A 139 -15.30 0.01 -24.76
C LEU A 139 -15.32 0.48 -23.30
N GLY A 140 -16.28 1.34 -22.93
CA GLY A 140 -16.48 1.76 -21.56
C GLY A 140 -16.75 0.57 -20.62
N PHE A 141 -17.60 -0.35 -21.04
CA PHE A 141 -17.85 -1.60 -20.31
C PHE A 141 -16.56 -2.43 -20.12
N VAL A 142 -15.79 -2.67 -21.18
CA VAL A 142 -14.56 -3.47 -21.10
C VAL A 142 -13.54 -2.81 -20.15
N GLN A 143 -13.41 -1.48 -20.20
CA GLN A 143 -12.51 -0.72 -19.34
C GLN A 143 -12.97 -0.78 -17.87
N GLU A 144 -14.24 -0.51 -17.58
CA GLU A 144 -14.81 -0.53 -16.23
C GLU A 144 -14.78 -1.95 -15.64
N TYR A 145 -15.14 -2.97 -16.42
CA TYR A 145 -15.09 -4.36 -15.99
C TYR A 145 -13.67 -4.84 -15.65
N ARG A 146 -12.67 -4.47 -16.46
CA ARG A 146 -11.25 -4.78 -16.17
C ARG A 146 -10.75 -4.07 -14.93
N ALA A 147 -11.14 -2.81 -14.73
CA ALA A 147 -10.78 -2.05 -13.54
C ALA A 147 -11.40 -2.67 -12.27
N GLU A 148 -12.68 -3.04 -12.31
CA GLU A 148 -13.38 -3.69 -11.19
C GLU A 148 -12.75 -5.03 -10.84
N LYS A 149 -12.42 -5.85 -11.85
CA LYS A 149 -11.77 -7.15 -11.64
C LYS A 149 -10.35 -7.02 -11.04
N ALA A 150 -9.60 -6.00 -11.44
CA ALA A 150 -8.29 -5.71 -10.85
C ALA A 150 -8.41 -5.27 -9.37
N LEU A 151 -9.46 -4.52 -9.02
CA LEU A 151 -9.78 -4.13 -7.65
C LEU A 151 -10.18 -5.31 -6.77
N GLU A 152 -10.99 -6.21 -7.31
CA GLU A 152 -11.40 -7.44 -6.60
C GLU A 152 -10.18 -8.31 -6.23
N ALA A 153 -9.27 -8.55 -7.16
CA ALA A 153 -8.04 -9.28 -6.89
C ALA A 153 -7.16 -8.63 -5.81
N LEU A 154 -7.16 -7.30 -5.70
CA LEU A 154 -6.42 -6.58 -4.66
C LEU A 154 -7.10 -6.68 -3.29
N ARG A 155 -8.43 -6.66 -3.22
CA ARG A 155 -9.19 -6.86 -1.97
C ARG A 155 -8.94 -8.26 -1.40
N GLU A 156 -8.83 -9.28 -2.24
CA GLU A 156 -8.50 -10.65 -1.80
C GLU A 156 -7.12 -10.75 -1.14
N LEU A 157 -6.13 -10.01 -1.63
CA LEU A 157 -4.78 -9.97 -1.03
C LEU A 157 -4.73 -9.31 0.36
N ALA A 158 -5.70 -8.46 0.67
CA ALA A 158 -5.81 -7.75 1.95
C ALA A 158 -6.85 -8.37 2.90
N ALA A 159 -7.39 -9.54 2.57
CA ALA A 159 -8.44 -10.19 3.36
C ALA A 159 -7.94 -10.57 4.76
N PRO A 160 -8.72 -10.32 5.83
CA PRO A 160 -8.37 -10.71 7.19
C PRO A 160 -8.30 -12.24 7.32
N THR A 161 -7.48 -12.71 8.26
CA THR A 161 -7.30 -14.13 8.56
C THR A 161 -7.78 -14.45 9.97
N ALA A 162 -8.20 -15.69 10.21
CA ALA A 162 -8.58 -16.19 11.52
C ALA A 162 -7.80 -17.45 11.87
N LEU A 163 -7.42 -17.60 13.14
CA LEU A 163 -6.81 -18.81 13.67
C LEU A 163 -7.93 -19.74 14.13
N VAL A 164 -8.08 -20.90 13.47
CA VAL A 164 -9.13 -21.88 13.76
C VAL A 164 -8.53 -23.20 14.22
N ILE A 165 -9.32 -23.97 14.96
CA ILE A 165 -9.04 -25.37 15.29
C ILE A 165 -9.97 -26.23 14.44
N ARG A 166 -9.39 -27.00 13.51
CA ARG A 166 -10.11 -28.01 12.71
C ARG A 166 -9.37 -29.34 12.78
N ASN A 167 -10.09 -30.43 12.94
CA ASN A 167 -9.48 -31.76 13.16
C ASN A 167 -8.46 -31.82 14.33
N GLY A 168 -8.58 -30.94 15.34
CA GLY A 168 -7.62 -30.84 16.44
C GLY A 168 -6.32 -30.11 16.08
N ILE A 169 -6.20 -29.57 14.87
CA ILE A 169 -5.01 -28.85 14.40
C ILE A 169 -5.35 -27.36 14.31
N GLU A 170 -4.41 -26.51 14.79
CA GLU A 170 -4.50 -25.06 14.64
C GLU A 170 -4.08 -24.67 13.23
N GLU A 171 -4.95 -23.96 12.52
CA GLU A 171 -4.69 -23.49 11.17
C GLU A 171 -5.10 -22.02 11.00
N LYS A 172 -4.31 -21.25 10.27
CA LYS A 172 -4.64 -19.87 9.91
C LYS A 172 -5.32 -19.84 8.55
N ILE A 173 -6.62 -19.54 8.55
CA ILE A 173 -7.44 -19.50 7.32
C ILE A 173 -7.89 -18.06 7.01
N ASN A 174 -8.36 -17.84 5.77
CA ASN A 174 -9.06 -16.59 5.44
C ASN A 174 -10.37 -16.53 6.24
N SER A 175 -10.65 -15.41 6.91
CA SER A 175 -11.85 -15.23 7.75
C SER A 175 -13.16 -15.42 6.98
N LYS A 176 -13.17 -15.27 5.65
CA LYS A 176 -14.31 -15.55 4.79
C LYS A 176 -14.74 -17.05 4.81
N LEU A 177 -13.82 -17.94 5.13
CA LEU A 177 -14.05 -19.39 5.17
C LEU A 177 -14.54 -19.89 6.53
N LEU A 178 -14.81 -18.97 7.46
CA LEU A 178 -15.41 -19.30 8.74
C LEU A 178 -16.87 -19.67 8.58
N VAL A 179 -17.29 -20.71 9.30
CA VAL A 179 -18.66 -21.20 9.34
C VAL A 179 -19.15 -21.36 10.77
N PRO A 180 -20.47 -21.32 11.03
CA PRO A 180 -21.00 -21.62 12.35
C PRO A 180 -20.55 -23.02 12.81
N GLY A 181 -20.04 -23.12 14.05
CA GLY A 181 -19.44 -24.31 14.63
C GLY A 181 -17.89 -24.33 14.59
N ASP A 182 -17.23 -23.44 13.85
CA ASP A 182 -15.77 -23.32 13.93
C ASP A 182 -15.32 -22.86 15.32
N VAL A 183 -14.23 -23.43 15.82
CA VAL A 183 -13.58 -22.99 17.06
C VAL A 183 -12.42 -22.08 16.69
N ILE A 184 -12.49 -20.81 17.11
CA ILE A 184 -11.46 -19.79 16.85
C ILE A 184 -10.65 -19.47 18.10
N LYS A 185 -9.39 -19.10 17.90
CA LYS A 185 -8.52 -18.55 18.94
C LYS A 185 -8.27 -17.07 18.67
N LEU A 186 -8.44 -16.25 19.71
CA LEU A 186 -8.23 -14.80 19.63
C LEU A 186 -7.30 -14.35 20.74
N PHE A 187 -6.46 -13.37 20.40
CA PHE A 187 -5.46 -12.74 21.25
C PHE A 187 -5.67 -11.22 21.29
N ALA A 188 -5.04 -10.56 22.26
CA ALA A 188 -5.02 -9.10 22.29
C ALA A 188 -4.47 -8.52 20.97
N GLY A 189 -5.25 -7.64 20.33
CA GLY A 189 -4.96 -7.04 19.03
C GLY A 189 -5.68 -7.68 17.84
N ASP A 190 -6.36 -8.80 18.06
CA ASP A 190 -7.15 -9.43 17.01
C ASP A 190 -8.53 -8.76 16.85
N LEU A 191 -8.99 -8.69 15.63
CA LEU A 191 -10.35 -8.34 15.29
C LEU A 191 -11.21 -9.60 15.35
N VAL A 192 -12.37 -9.52 15.99
CA VAL A 192 -13.33 -10.64 16.05
C VAL A 192 -13.94 -10.84 14.65
N PRO A 193 -13.70 -11.99 14.00
CA PRO A 193 -14.06 -12.18 12.59
C PRO A 193 -15.53 -12.56 12.35
N ALA A 194 -16.23 -13.05 13.37
CA ALA A 194 -17.61 -13.49 13.32
C ALA A 194 -18.22 -13.47 14.73
N ASP A 195 -19.55 -13.43 14.85
CA ASP A 195 -20.17 -13.50 16.17
C ASP A 195 -19.88 -14.85 16.80
N SER A 196 -19.29 -14.83 17.99
CA SER A 196 -18.70 -16.01 18.59
C SER A 196 -19.00 -16.12 20.08
N ARG A 197 -19.31 -17.33 20.58
CA ARG A 197 -19.54 -17.64 21.98
C ARG A 197 -18.24 -18.05 22.66
N VAL A 198 -17.86 -17.31 23.72
CA VAL A 198 -16.65 -17.60 24.50
C VAL A 198 -16.80 -18.94 25.23
N ILE A 199 -15.81 -19.83 25.07
CA ILE A 199 -15.73 -21.14 25.75
C ILE A 199 -14.60 -21.21 26.79
N TYR A 200 -13.53 -20.45 26.54
CA TYR A 200 -12.38 -20.34 27.47
C TYR A 200 -11.79 -18.94 27.36
N GLU A 201 -11.44 -18.33 28.48
CA GLU A 201 -10.84 -16.99 28.52
C GLU A 201 -9.77 -16.85 29.61
N VAL A 202 -8.81 -15.94 29.36
CA VAL A 202 -7.82 -15.48 30.34
C VAL A 202 -7.74 -13.96 30.26
N ASN A 203 -8.24 -13.27 31.30
CA ASN A 203 -8.24 -11.81 31.42
C ASN A 203 -8.78 -11.09 30.18
N LEU A 204 -9.88 -11.58 29.60
CA LEU A 204 -10.42 -11.14 28.33
C LEU A 204 -11.16 -9.80 28.42
N LEU A 205 -10.71 -8.80 27.69
CA LEU A 205 -11.37 -7.51 27.50
C LEU A 205 -11.58 -7.25 26.01
N ALA A 206 -12.80 -6.88 25.62
CA ALA A 206 -13.17 -6.54 24.24
C ALA A 206 -13.65 -5.08 24.15
N ASP A 207 -13.22 -4.37 23.13
CA ASP A 207 -13.74 -3.05 22.76
C ASP A 207 -14.94 -3.23 21.82
N GLU A 208 -16.11 -2.85 22.31
CA GLU A 208 -17.38 -2.96 21.60
C GLU A 208 -17.97 -1.60 21.21
N ALA A 209 -17.18 -0.54 21.21
CA ALA A 209 -17.61 0.83 20.93
C ALA A 209 -18.34 0.96 19.58
N ILE A 210 -17.97 0.15 18.61
CA ILE A 210 -18.58 0.14 17.26
C ILE A 210 -20.06 -0.29 17.30
N LEU A 211 -20.47 -1.09 18.28
CA LEU A 211 -21.83 -1.61 18.43
C LEU A 211 -22.61 -0.89 19.54
N THR A 212 -21.95 -0.61 20.66
CA THR A 212 -22.60 -0.07 21.85
C THR A 212 -22.47 1.44 21.95
N GLY A 213 -21.50 2.04 21.30
CA GLY A 213 -21.12 3.46 21.47
C GLY A 213 -20.33 3.75 22.75
N GLU A 214 -20.13 2.77 23.63
CA GLU A 214 -19.40 2.92 24.90
C GLU A 214 -17.89 2.74 24.66
N SER A 215 -17.08 3.69 25.11
CA SER A 215 -15.62 3.68 24.87
C SER A 215 -14.83 2.84 25.87
N VAL A 216 -15.47 2.25 26.90
CA VAL A 216 -14.80 1.44 27.92
C VAL A 216 -14.81 -0.03 27.48
N PRO A 217 -13.66 -0.71 27.43
CA PRO A 217 -13.62 -2.14 27.09
C PRO A 217 -14.42 -2.99 28.08
N VAL A 218 -15.16 -3.96 27.58
CA VAL A 218 -16.05 -4.84 28.31
C VAL A 218 -15.32 -6.13 28.69
N GLN A 219 -15.39 -6.53 29.96
CA GLN A 219 -14.88 -7.82 30.39
C GLN A 219 -15.79 -8.94 29.91
N LYS A 220 -15.22 -9.95 29.27
CA LYS A 220 -15.92 -11.11 28.72
C LYS A 220 -15.61 -12.36 29.53
N HIS A 221 -16.59 -13.26 29.61
CA HIS A 221 -16.50 -14.53 30.36
C HIS A 221 -17.24 -15.67 29.64
N SER A 222 -16.92 -16.91 30.00
CA SER A 222 -17.47 -18.12 29.37
C SER A 222 -18.81 -18.58 29.98
N THR A 223 -19.23 -18.05 31.12
CA THR A 223 -20.47 -18.47 31.82
C THR A 223 -21.74 -18.08 31.06
N ALA A 224 -22.76 -18.96 31.09
CA ALA A 224 -24.06 -18.67 30.49
C ALA A 224 -24.81 -17.58 31.27
N ILE A 225 -25.59 -16.76 30.58
CA ILE A 225 -26.36 -15.65 31.15
C ILE A 225 -27.83 -16.01 31.09
N ASN A 226 -28.43 -16.36 32.25
CA ASN A 226 -29.79 -16.85 32.38
C ASN A 226 -30.86 -15.74 32.21
N SER A 227 -30.81 -15.00 31.11
CA SER A 227 -31.82 -13.98 30.79
C SER A 227 -32.03 -13.94 29.30
N GLU A 228 -33.27 -14.01 28.81
CA GLU A 228 -33.57 -14.09 27.38
C GLU A 228 -33.47 -12.72 26.69
N ASN A 229 -33.87 -11.64 27.35
CA ASN A 229 -33.93 -10.29 26.77
C ASN A 229 -32.93 -9.36 27.44
N ILE A 230 -31.64 -9.41 26.99
CA ILE A 230 -30.61 -8.48 27.44
C ILE A 230 -30.04 -7.67 26.27
N PRO A 231 -29.72 -6.38 26.49
CA PRO A 231 -29.05 -5.55 25.49
C PRO A 231 -27.74 -6.17 25.02
N LEU A 232 -27.28 -5.79 23.82
CA LEU A 232 -26.02 -6.32 23.22
C LEU A 232 -24.81 -6.12 24.15
N GLY A 233 -24.67 -4.92 24.74
CA GLY A 233 -23.55 -4.60 25.64
C GLY A 233 -23.51 -5.44 26.94
N ASP A 234 -24.61 -6.05 27.34
CA ASP A 234 -24.71 -6.90 28.53
C ASP A 234 -24.48 -8.38 28.23
N ARG A 235 -24.38 -8.76 26.94
CA ARG A 235 -24.03 -10.13 26.52
C ARG A 235 -22.52 -10.39 26.67
N LYS A 236 -22.06 -10.44 27.90
CA LYS A 236 -20.63 -10.55 28.27
C LYS A 236 -19.96 -11.86 27.90
N ASN A 237 -20.69 -12.82 27.33
CA ASN A 237 -20.17 -14.11 26.89
C ASN A 237 -20.22 -14.31 25.37
N ILE A 238 -20.63 -13.28 24.62
CA ILE A 238 -20.58 -13.22 23.17
C ILE A 238 -19.52 -12.19 22.75
N LEU A 239 -18.71 -12.56 21.78
CA LEU A 239 -17.83 -11.66 21.04
C LEU A 239 -18.50 -11.31 19.70
N PHE A 240 -18.63 -10.06 19.40
CA PHE A 240 -19.31 -9.60 18.20
C PHE A 240 -18.33 -9.32 17.07
N SER A 241 -18.70 -9.67 15.85
CA SER A 241 -17.92 -9.40 14.66
C SER A 241 -17.56 -7.90 14.56
N GLY A 242 -16.32 -7.61 14.11
CA GLY A 242 -15.84 -6.23 13.96
C GLY A 242 -15.44 -5.54 15.27
N THR A 243 -15.58 -6.18 16.42
CA THR A 243 -15.06 -5.70 17.72
C THR A 243 -13.62 -6.16 17.91
N THR A 244 -12.91 -5.59 18.87
CA THR A 244 -11.47 -5.81 19.07
C THR A 244 -11.16 -6.41 20.42
N ILE A 245 -10.29 -7.41 20.48
CA ILE A 245 -9.72 -7.92 21.74
C ILE A 245 -8.62 -6.96 22.21
N VAL A 246 -8.87 -6.25 23.31
CA VAL A 246 -7.93 -5.26 23.88
C VAL A 246 -6.92 -5.93 24.79
N LYS A 247 -7.35 -6.95 25.55
CA LYS A 247 -6.50 -7.64 26.52
C LYS A 247 -6.90 -9.12 26.65
N GLY A 248 -5.92 -9.98 26.94
CA GLY A 248 -6.13 -11.39 27.21
C GLY A 248 -6.18 -12.24 25.97
N ARG A 249 -6.74 -13.45 26.11
CA ARG A 249 -6.91 -14.44 25.05
C ARG A 249 -8.13 -15.30 25.31
N CYS A 250 -8.71 -15.86 24.26
CA CYS A 250 -9.86 -16.75 24.39
C CYS A 250 -9.90 -17.81 23.28
N HIS A 251 -10.69 -18.85 23.55
CA HIS A 251 -11.26 -19.72 22.55
C HIS A 251 -12.76 -19.43 22.46
N ALA A 252 -13.31 -19.40 21.27
CA ALA A 252 -14.75 -19.15 21.06
C ALA A 252 -15.29 -20.00 19.92
N ILE A 253 -16.56 -20.39 20.00
CA ILE A 253 -17.27 -21.07 18.91
C ILE A 253 -17.98 -20.01 18.08
N VAL A 254 -17.77 -20.03 16.78
CA VAL A 254 -18.50 -19.19 15.81
C VAL A 254 -19.96 -19.60 15.81
N VAL A 255 -20.85 -18.65 16.06
CA VAL A 255 -22.32 -18.91 16.13
C VAL A 255 -23.06 -18.28 14.96
N GLU A 256 -22.66 -17.10 14.48
CA GLU A 256 -23.26 -16.44 13.33
C GLU A 256 -22.17 -15.81 12.44
N THR A 257 -22.41 -15.81 11.11
CA THR A 257 -21.45 -15.36 10.10
C THR A 257 -22.08 -14.39 9.11
N GLY A 258 -21.29 -13.54 8.49
CA GLY A 258 -21.69 -12.67 7.39
C GLY A 258 -22.83 -11.70 7.74
N THR A 259 -23.92 -11.76 6.95
CA THR A 259 -25.10 -10.88 7.13
C THR A 259 -25.90 -11.16 8.38
N GLU A 260 -25.76 -12.34 8.98
CA GLU A 260 -26.49 -12.74 10.20
C GLU A 260 -25.83 -12.22 11.48
N THR A 261 -24.56 -11.79 11.44
CA THR A 261 -23.88 -11.14 12.57
C THR A 261 -24.57 -9.82 12.93
N GLU A 262 -24.42 -9.35 14.17
CA GLU A 262 -25.02 -8.08 14.62
C GLU A 262 -24.54 -6.90 13.77
N ILE A 263 -23.26 -6.83 13.43
CA ILE A 263 -22.72 -5.85 12.47
C ILE A 263 -23.29 -6.03 11.07
N GLY A 264 -23.48 -7.29 10.62
CA GLY A 264 -24.06 -7.59 9.31
C GLY A 264 -25.49 -7.07 9.19
N LYS A 265 -26.30 -7.23 10.23
CA LYS A 265 -27.66 -6.70 10.32
C LYS A 265 -27.67 -5.18 10.21
N ILE A 266 -26.76 -4.48 10.94
CA ILE A 266 -26.64 -3.02 10.88
C ILE A 266 -26.17 -2.57 9.48
N ALA A 267 -25.15 -3.21 8.92
CA ALA A 267 -24.61 -2.88 7.60
C ALA A 267 -25.62 -3.04 6.48
N SER A 268 -26.54 -4.00 6.62
CA SER A 268 -27.62 -4.20 5.65
C SER A 268 -28.62 -3.03 5.60
N MET A 269 -28.72 -2.25 6.68
CA MET A 269 -29.61 -1.06 6.81
C MET A 269 -28.95 0.23 6.33
N VAL A 270 -27.61 0.27 6.24
CA VAL A 270 -26.86 1.47 5.88
C VAL A 270 -26.38 1.36 4.44
N GLN A 271 -26.80 2.30 3.58
CA GLN A 271 -26.21 2.46 2.24
C GLN A 271 -24.84 3.13 2.38
N VAL A 272 -23.77 2.39 2.18
CA VAL A 272 -22.42 2.96 2.13
C VAL A 272 -22.25 3.67 0.79
N ALA A 273 -22.15 5.01 0.80
CA ALA A 273 -21.82 5.80 -0.38
C ALA A 273 -20.38 5.48 -0.82
N GLU A 274 -20.17 5.26 -2.13
CA GLU A 274 -18.83 5.10 -2.70
C GLU A 274 -17.97 6.34 -2.39
N GLU A 275 -16.82 6.17 -1.74
CA GLU A 275 -15.86 7.25 -1.48
C GLU A 275 -15.16 7.63 -2.79
N THR A 276 -15.54 8.77 -3.39
CA THR A 276 -14.82 9.32 -4.54
C THR A 276 -13.47 9.90 -4.14
N THR A 277 -12.43 9.65 -4.96
CA THR A 277 -11.08 10.18 -4.70
C THR A 277 -11.03 11.71 -4.83
N PRO A 278 -10.10 12.41 -4.15
CA PRO A 278 -9.92 13.86 -4.32
C PRO A 278 -9.72 14.26 -5.79
N LEU A 279 -8.93 13.48 -6.54
CA LEU A 279 -8.72 13.70 -7.97
C LEU A 279 -10.02 13.56 -8.77
N GLN A 280 -10.83 12.54 -8.49
CA GLN A 280 -12.13 12.37 -9.16
C GLN A 280 -13.06 13.55 -8.88
N LYS A 281 -13.05 14.10 -7.66
CA LYS A 281 -13.82 15.33 -7.31
C LYS A 281 -13.31 16.55 -8.09
N GLU A 282 -11.97 16.73 -8.17
CA GLU A 282 -11.34 17.80 -8.92
C GLU A 282 -11.68 17.69 -10.41
N LEU A 283 -11.54 16.50 -11.01
CA LEU A 283 -11.87 16.24 -12.41
C LEU A 283 -13.35 16.49 -12.71
N LYS A 284 -14.25 16.04 -11.83
CA LYS A 284 -15.70 16.30 -11.97
C LYS A 284 -16.02 17.81 -11.94
N SER A 285 -15.37 18.55 -11.05
CA SER A 285 -15.51 20.02 -10.98
C SER A 285 -15.05 20.70 -12.26
N VAL A 286 -13.88 20.29 -12.77
CA VAL A 286 -13.31 20.85 -14.02
C VAL A 286 -14.12 20.43 -15.23
N GLY A 287 -14.54 19.18 -15.31
CA GLY A 287 -15.43 18.69 -16.37
C GLY A 287 -16.72 19.52 -16.44
N LYS A 288 -17.32 19.85 -15.28
CA LYS A 288 -18.49 20.75 -15.22
C LYS A 288 -18.19 22.15 -15.76
N LYS A 289 -17.04 22.75 -15.40
CA LYS A 289 -16.64 24.09 -15.89
C LYS A 289 -16.39 24.08 -17.40
N ILE A 290 -15.66 23.09 -17.91
CA ILE A 290 -15.40 22.92 -19.34
C ILE A 290 -16.74 22.74 -20.07
N GLY A 291 -17.63 21.87 -19.59
CA GLY A 291 -18.94 21.64 -20.17
C GLY A 291 -19.75 22.93 -20.30
N ILE A 292 -19.79 23.79 -19.28
CA ILE A 292 -20.49 25.10 -19.34
C ILE A 292 -19.88 26.01 -20.41
N ILE A 293 -18.54 26.09 -20.48
CA ILE A 293 -17.84 26.90 -21.49
C ILE A 293 -18.18 26.37 -22.90
N CYS A 294 -18.19 25.07 -23.09
CA CYS A 294 -18.48 24.48 -24.39
C CYS A 294 -19.93 24.64 -24.82
N ILE A 295 -20.89 24.57 -23.90
CA ILE A 295 -22.28 24.90 -24.19
C ILE A 295 -22.39 26.38 -24.64
N ALA A 296 -21.70 27.30 -23.99
CA ALA A 296 -21.70 28.71 -24.40
C ALA A 296 -21.10 28.89 -25.81
N ILE A 297 -19.97 28.20 -26.08
CA ILE A 297 -19.34 28.21 -27.42
C ILE A 297 -20.28 27.59 -28.47
N SER A 298 -20.96 26.48 -28.14
CA SER A 298 -21.91 25.82 -29.04
C SER A 298 -23.10 26.74 -29.40
N ILE A 299 -23.59 27.52 -28.43
CA ILE A 299 -24.66 28.52 -28.69
C ILE A 299 -24.16 29.62 -29.63
N ILE A 300 -22.94 30.10 -29.44
CA ILE A 300 -22.33 31.13 -30.32
C ILE A 300 -22.16 30.59 -31.74
N VAL A 301 -21.64 29.36 -31.88
CA VAL A 301 -21.43 28.69 -33.17
C VAL A 301 -22.79 28.48 -33.87
N PHE A 302 -23.79 28.00 -33.15
CA PHE A 302 -25.15 27.84 -33.66
C PHE A 302 -25.73 29.14 -34.20
N ALA A 303 -25.68 30.23 -33.41
CA ALA A 303 -26.18 31.54 -33.81
C ALA A 303 -25.39 32.09 -35.02
N ALA A 304 -24.04 32.04 -34.97
CA ALA A 304 -23.20 32.51 -36.08
C ALA A 304 -23.44 31.74 -37.38
N GLY A 305 -23.63 30.39 -37.27
CA GLY A 305 -23.95 29.57 -38.46
C GLY A 305 -25.27 29.89 -39.11
N ILE A 306 -26.31 30.16 -38.30
CA ILE A 306 -27.63 30.57 -38.82
C ILE A 306 -27.55 31.94 -39.49
N PHE A 307 -26.84 32.93 -38.87
CA PHE A 307 -26.64 34.24 -39.48
C PHE A 307 -25.91 34.15 -40.82
N LYS A 308 -25.11 33.09 -41.08
CA LYS A 308 -24.44 32.83 -42.36
C LYS A 308 -25.27 32.07 -43.37
N GLY A 309 -26.56 31.80 -43.09
CA GLY A 309 -27.49 31.17 -44.02
C GLY A 309 -27.49 29.61 -43.98
N ASN A 310 -26.79 28.98 -43.01
CA ASN A 310 -26.88 27.52 -42.84
C ASN A 310 -28.24 27.11 -42.25
N THR A 311 -28.69 25.89 -42.54
CA THR A 311 -29.96 25.40 -42.02
C THR A 311 -29.90 25.17 -40.50
N VAL A 312 -31.01 25.40 -39.81
CA VAL A 312 -31.15 25.19 -38.34
C VAL A 312 -30.75 23.76 -37.96
N ALA A 313 -31.12 22.77 -38.77
CA ALA A 313 -30.84 21.37 -38.56
C ALA A 313 -29.35 21.05 -38.62
N GLN A 314 -28.63 21.58 -39.59
CA GLN A 314 -27.18 21.41 -39.73
C GLN A 314 -26.43 22.05 -38.57
N MET A 315 -26.83 23.30 -38.19
CA MET A 315 -26.18 24.01 -37.08
C MET A 315 -26.48 23.37 -35.73
N LEU A 316 -27.65 22.79 -35.55
CA LEU A 316 -27.96 22.04 -34.34
C LEU A 316 -27.06 20.78 -34.17
N LEU A 317 -26.86 20.03 -35.27
CA LEU A 317 -25.91 18.87 -35.28
C LEU A 317 -24.49 19.32 -34.96
N VAL A 318 -24.04 20.44 -35.54
CA VAL A 318 -22.69 20.98 -35.29
C VAL A 318 -22.55 21.41 -33.81
N ALA A 319 -23.55 22.11 -33.26
CA ALA A 319 -23.54 22.56 -31.87
C ALA A 319 -23.54 21.39 -30.89
N VAL A 320 -24.32 20.34 -31.19
CA VAL A 320 -24.29 19.10 -30.38
C VAL A 320 -22.94 18.40 -30.47
N ALA A 321 -22.36 18.26 -31.69
CA ALA A 321 -21.04 17.67 -31.88
C ALA A 321 -19.95 18.39 -31.13
N LEU A 322 -20.01 19.74 -31.14
CA LEU A 322 -19.05 20.58 -30.42
C LEU A 322 -19.19 20.45 -28.91
N ALA A 323 -20.43 20.33 -28.41
CA ALA A 323 -20.68 20.10 -26.99
C ALA A 323 -20.11 18.75 -26.52
N VAL A 324 -20.18 17.72 -27.38
CA VAL A 324 -19.64 16.38 -27.15
C VAL A 324 -18.10 16.38 -27.22
N ALA A 325 -17.52 17.05 -28.23
CA ALA A 325 -16.07 17.12 -28.47
C ALA A 325 -15.27 17.61 -27.26
N ALA A 326 -15.87 18.45 -26.43
CA ALA A 326 -15.21 19.11 -25.33
C ALA A 326 -15.05 18.23 -24.07
N ILE A 327 -15.69 17.09 -24.00
CA ILE A 327 -15.70 16.25 -22.81
C ILE A 327 -14.87 14.98 -23.06
N PRO A 328 -13.77 14.79 -22.30
CA PRO A 328 -12.93 13.60 -22.45
C PRO A 328 -13.62 12.39 -21.81
N GLU A 329 -14.45 11.66 -22.55
CA GLU A 329 -15.25 10.53 -22.07
C GLU A 329 -14.39 9.39 -21.47
N GLY A 330 -13.21 9.12 -22.04
CA GLY A 330 -12.31 8.06 -21.60
C GLY A 330 -11.55 8.36 -20.29
N LEU A 331 -11.58 9.62 -19.81
CA LEU A 331 -10.71 10.07 -18.71
C LEU A 331 -10.94 9.34 -17.38
N PRO A 332 -12.18 9.14 -16.86
CA PRO A 332 -12.41 8.41 -15.61
C PRO A 332 -11.93 6.96 -15.69
N ALA A 333 -12.15 6.29 -16.81
CA ALA A 333 -11.76 4.90 -16.99
C ALA A 333 -10.23 4.75 -17.03
N ILE A 334 -9.52 5.63 -17.76
CA ILE A 334 -8.05 5.62 -17.84
C ILE A 334 -7.42 5.89 -16.47
N VAL A 335 -7.98 6.84 -15.68
CA VAL A 335 -7.56 7.10 -14.29
C VAL A 335 -7.66 5.82 -13.47
N THR A 336 -8.80 5.14 -13.50
CA THR A 336 -9.04 3.93 -12.71
C THR A 336 -8.09 2.79 -13.12
N ILE A 337 -7.88 2.58 -14.41
CA ILE A 337 -6.93 1.57 -14.92
C ILE A 337 -5.49 1.89 -14.49
N SER A 338 -5.07 3.14 -14.63
CA SER A 338 -3.71 3.57 -14.23
C SER A 338 -3.46 3.38 -12.74
N LEU A 339 -4.45 3.72 -11.88
CA LEU A 339 -4.39 3.50 -10.45
C LEU A 339 -4.35 2.01 -10.11
N ALA A 340 -5.21 1.19 -10.73
CA ALA A 340 -5.28 -0.25 -10.47
C ALA A 340 -3.95 -0.96 -10.84
N LEU A 341 -3.38 -0.65 -12.01
CA LEU A 341 -2.08 -1.18 -12.43
C LEU A 341 -0.93 -0.70 -11.52
N GLY A 342 -1.03 0.53 -11.02
CA GLY A 342 -0.07 1.07 -10.05
C GLY A 342 -0.13 0.32 -8.73
N VAL A 343 -1.31 0.08 -8.19
CA VAL A 343 -1.51 -0.69 -6.96
C VAL A 343 -1.03 -2.14 -7.13
N GLN A 344 -1.27 -2.75 -8.29
CA GLN A 344 -0.75 -4.08 -8.60
C GLN A 344 0.79 -4.12 -8.57
N ARG A 345 1.47 -3.07 -9.08
CA ARG A 345 2.94 -2.96 -8.98
C ARG A 345 3.42 -2.75 -7.55
N MET A 346 2.68 -1.96 -6.75
CA MET A 346 2.99 -1.79 -5.32
C MET A 346 2.85 -3.11 -4.56
N ALA A 347 1.79 -3.88 -4.79
CA ALA A 347 1.58 -5.19 -4.17
C ALA A 347 2.70 -6.19 -4.52
N LYS A 348 3.17 -6.20 -5.77
CA LYS A 348 4.35 -7.00 -6.17
C LYS A 348 5.65 -6.58 -5.47
N ASN A 349 5.70 -5.37 -4.94
CA ASN A 349 6.81 -4.84 -4.17
C ASN A 349 6.51 -4.82 -2.66
N ASN A 350 5.67 -5.73 -2.17
CA ASN A 350 5.31 -5.93 -0.76
C ASN A 350 4.54 -4.76 -0.11
N ALA A 351 3.92 -3.88 -0.89
CA ALA A 351 3.08 -2.79 -0.39
C ALA A 351 1.63 -2.97 -0.87
N ILE A 352 0.74 -3.45 -0.01
CA ILE A 352 -0.68 -3.61 -0.29
C ILE A 352 -1.41 -2.33 0.05
N VAL A 353 -2.00 -1.68 -0.94
CA VAL A 353 -2.82 -0.47 -0.76
C VAL A 353 -4.29 -0.85 -0.67
N ARG A 354 -4.97 -0.49 0.42
CA ARG A 354 -6.37 -0.83 0.68
C ARG A 354 -7.38 0.12 0.00
N LYS A 355 -6.99 1.39 -0.21
CA LYS A 355 -7.84 2.40 -0.84
C LYS A 355 -7.11 3.03 -2.03
N LEU A 356 -7.72 3.05 -3.20
CA LEU A 356 -7.14 3.65 -4.43
C LEU A 356 -6.79 5.14 -4.26
N SER A 357 -7.59 5.88 -3.49
CA SER A 357 -7.34 7.29 -3.20
C SER A 357 -6.00 7.54 -2.49
N SER A 358 -5.48 6.53 -1.80
CA SER A 358 -4.22 6.63 -1.06
C SER A 358 -2.99 6.64 -1.96
N VAL A 359 -3.09 6.08 -3.17
CA VAL A 359 -1.98 6.03 -4.15
C VAL A 359 -1.53 7.42 -4.57
N GLU A 360 -2.50 8.30 -4.85
CA GLU A 360 -2.24 9.69 -5.20
C GLU A 360 -1.57 10.44 -4.04
N THR A 361 -2.10 10.26 -2.83
CA THR A 361 -1.57 10.91 -1.62
C THR A 361 -0.16 10.42 -1.29
N LEU A 362 0.12 9.13 -1.52
CA LEU A 362 1.43 8.51 -1.26
C LEU A 362 2.55 9.15 -2.08
N GLY A 363 2.29 9.51 -3.35
CA GLY A 363 3.27 10.22 -4.19
C GLY A 363 3.63 11.61 -3.69
N GLY A 364 2.74 12.24 -2.91
CA GLY A 364 2.91 13.58 -2.34
C GLY A 364 3.51 13.60 -0.93
N VAL A 365 3.83 12.45 -0.31
CA VAL A 365 4.36 12.38 1.06
C VAL A 365 5.59 13.26 1.24
N THR A 366 5.56 14.10 2.29
CA THR A 366 6.64 15.02 2.67
C THR A 366 7.31 14.65 3.99
N VAL A 367 6.59 13.92 4.86
CA VAL A 367 7.10 13.44 6.16
C VAL A 367 6.69 11.99 6.35
N ILE A 368 7.62 11.19 6.87
CA ILE A 368 7.36 9.83 7.32
C ILE A 368 7.64 9.79 8.82
N CYS A 369 6.59 9.59 9.62
CA CYS A 369 6.71 9.26 11.03
C CYS A 369 6.78 7.73 11.15
N THR A 370 7.86 7.21 11.67
CA THR A 370 8.10 5.75 11.72
C THR A 370 8.38 5.30 13.14
N ASP A 371 7.75 4.19 13.53
CA ASP A 371 8.17 3.49 14.73
C ASP A 371 9.57 2.90 14.54
N LYS A 372 10.30 2.71 15.62
CA LYS A 372 11.63 2.13 15.61
C LYS A 372 11.58 0.62 15.43
N THR A 373 10.86 -0.06 16.38
CA THR A 373 10.91 -1.51 16.55
C THR A 373 10.21 -2.23 15.39
N GLY A 374 10.87 -3.22 14.80
CA GLY A 374 10.31 -4.03 13.73
C GLY A 374 10.21 -3.32 12.36
N THR A 375 10.25 -1.98 12.34
CA THR A 375 10.16 -1.16 11.11
C THR A 375 11.54 -0.70 10.63
N LEU A 376 12.25 0.06 11.47
CA LEU A 376 13.62 0.50 11.19
C LEU A 376 14.64 -0.56 11.58
N THR A 377 14.31 -1.38 12.60
CA THR A 377 15.16 -2.41 13.16
C THR A 377 14.67 -3.81 12.77
N GLU A 378 15.55 -4.81 12.99
CA GLU A 378 15.28 -6.21 12.63
C GLU A 378 14.22 -6.88 13.53
N ASN A 379 13.81 -6.25 14.65
CA ASN A 379 13.00 -6.82 15.73
C ASN A 379 13.64 -8.09 16.31
N LYS A 380 14.97 -8.10 16.40
CA LYS A 380 15.77 -9.23 16.82
C LYS A 380 16.95 -8.73 17.64
N MET A 381 16.97 -9.06 18.92
CA MET A 381 18.13 -8.73 19.75
C MET A 381 19.40 -9.38 19.17
N THR A 382 20.49 -8.63 19.17
CA THR A 382 21.80 -9.08 18.69
C THR A 382 22.87 -8.58 19.66
N VAL A 383 23.74 -9.47 20.11
CA VAL A 383 24.92 -9.08 20.90
C VAL A 383 25.88 -8.29 19.98
N ARG A 384 26.30 -7.11 20.43
CA ARG A 384 27.22 -6.22 19.70
C ARG A 384 28.57 -6.12 20.41
N LYS A 385 28.58 -6.14 21.74
CA LYS A 385 29.79 -6.01 22.54
C LYS A 385 29.86 -7.08 23.59
N ILE A 386 31.05 -7.56 23.86
CA ILE A 386 31.36 -8.53 24.91
C ILE A 386 32.50 -7.96 25.77
N PHE A 387 32.33 -8.02 27.10
CA PHE A 387 33.35 -7.70 28.08
C PHE A 387 33.61 -8.96 28.91
N ALA A 388 34.80 -9.52 28.83
CA ALA A 388 35.17 -10.73 29.52
C ALA A 388 36.65 -10.68 29.92
N GLY A 389 37.02 -11.29 31.07
CA GLY A 389 38.42 -11.33 31.52
C GLY A 389 39.00 -9.95 31.88
N GLY A 390 38.13 -8.95 32.22
CA GLY A 390 38.56 -7.61 32.53
C GLY A 390 38.80 -6.68 31.33
N SER A 391 38.43 -7.13 30.11
CA SER A 391 38.61 -6.32 28.90
C SER A 391 37.47 -6.46 27.90
N GLU A 392 37.30 -5.45 27.02
CA GLU A 392 36.41 -5.53 25.89
C GLU A 392 36.99 -6.47 24.82
N ILE A 393 36.21 -7.45 24.36
CA ILE A 393 36.61 -8.39 23.32
C ILE A 393 36.58 -7.70 21.96
N THR A 394 37.75 -7.35 21.47
CA THR A 394 37.90 -6.69 20.16
C THR A 394 37.79 -7.70 19.03
N GLY A 395 37.19 -7.25 17.88
CA GLY A 395 37.08 -8.12 16.68
C GLY A 395 35.78 -8.94 16.62
N TYR A 396 34.98 -9.02 17.70
CA TYR A 396 33.71 -9.75 17.70
C TYR A 396 32.73 -9.23 16.62
N GLU A 397 32.65 -7.94 16.42
CA GLU A 397 31.75 -7.34 15.43
C GLU A 397 32.16 -7.72 13.99
N ASN A 398 33.43 -7.86 13.73
CA ASN A 398 33.96 -8.35 12.44
C ASN A 398 33.57 -9.81 12.24
N LEU A 399 33.72 -10.62 13.27
CA LEU A 399 33.35 -12.06 13.25
C LEU A 399 31.82 -12.20 13.03
N LEU A 400 31.01 -11.43 13.72
CA LEU A 400 29.55 -11.41 13.57
C LEU A 400 29.14 -11.03 12.13
N ASN A 401 29.77 -10.01 11.57
CA ASN A 401 29.49 -9.57 10.20
C ASN A 401 29.91 -10.63 9.17
N ALA A 402 31.04 -11.28 9.36
CA ALA A 402 31.51 -12.39 8.53
C ALA A 402 30.53 -13.58 8.62
N PHE A 403 30.13 -13.96 9.85
CA PHE A 403 29.15 -15.01 10.10
C PHE A 403 27.81 -14.75 9.41
N LYS A 404 27.28 -13.53 9.51
CA LYS A 404 26.04 -13.14 8.82
C LYS A 404 26.15 -13.23 7.30
N LYS A 405 27.32 -12.99 6.73
CA LYS A 405 27.57 -12.96 5.30
C LYS A 405 27.74 -14.36 4.71
N GLU A 406 28.44 -15.23 5.38
CA GLU A 406 28.80 -16.57 4.93
C GLU A 406 27.76 -17.64 5.31
N LYS A 407 26.90 -17.35 6.33
CA LYS A 407 25.90 -18.30 6.86
C LYS A 407 26.47 -19.71 6.98
N PRO A 408 27.52 -19.91 7.81
CA PRO A 408 28.18 -21.21 7.88
C PRO A 408 27.17 -22.33 8.22
N PRO A 409 27.36 -23.53 7.70
CA PRO A 409 26.55 -24.68 8.03
C PRO A 409 26.58 -24.99 9.54
N LEU A 410 25.61 -25.76 10.01
CA LEU A 410 25.57 -26.20 11.40
C LEU A 410 26.84 -27.02 11.75
N PRO A 411 27.26 -27.00 13.03
CA PRO A 411 28.54 -27.61 13.48
C PRO A 411 28.73 -29.09 13.19
N ASP A 412 27.70 -29.83 12.83
CA ASP A 412 27.79 -31.24 12.41
C ASP A 412 28.21 -31.43 10.96
N GLU A 413 28.20 -30.36 10.12
CA GLU A 413 28.75 -30.40 8.75
C GLU A 413 30.16 -29.83 8.75
N LYS A 414 31.13 -30.71 8.62
CA LYS A 414 32.57 -30.45 8.63
C LYS A 414 32.97 -29.43 7.57
N ALA A 415 33.05 -28.16 7.91
CA ALA A 415 34.04 -27.19 7.41
C ALA A 415 33.65 -25.74 7.88
N ILE A 416 34.34 -25.26 8.89
CA ILE A 416 34.44 -23.81 9.14
C ILE A 416 35.12 -23.20 7.90
N PRO A 417 34.58 -22.13 7.31
CA PRO A 417 35.25 -21.44 6.22
C PRO A 417 36.68 -21.04 6.66
N GLU A 418 37.69 -21.30 5.81
CA GLU A 418 39.10 -21.02 6.07
C GLU A 418 39.35 -19.55 6.49
N SER A 419 38.49 -18.64 6.01
CA SER A 419 38.45 -17.22 6.38
C SER A 419 38.13 -16.96 7.86
N LEU A 420 37.38 -17.86 8.51
CA LEU A 420 36.95 -17.73 9.91
C LEU A 420 37.85 -18.56 10.85
N GLU A 421 38.54 -19.59 10.36
CA GLU A 421 39.31 -20.52 11.18
C GLU A 421 40.41 -19.83 11.99
N LYS A 422 41.10 -18.86 11.40
CA LYS A 422 42.15 -18.09 12.08
C LYS A 422 41.55 -17.19 13.19
N ILE A 423 40.38 -16.65 12.96
CA ILE A 423 39.68 -15.78 13.92
C ILE A 423 39.18 -16.62 15.10
N TYR A 424 38.66 -17.84 14.86
CA TYR A 424 38.23 -18.73 15.93
C TYR A 424 39.42 -19.17 16.83
N THR A 425 40.59 -19.42 16.26
CA THR A 425 41.78 -19.80 17.03
C THR A 425 42.20 -18.71 18.01
N ASP A 426 42.12 -17.44 17.61
CA ASP A 426 42.52 -16.33 18.50
C ASP A 426 41.56 -16.17 19.69
N PHE A 427 40.26 -16.45 19.51
CA PHE A 427 39.24 -16.35 20.57
C PHE A 427 39.26 -17.59 21.52
N ASN A 428 39.57 -18.78 21.03
CA ASN A 428 39.57 -20.00 21.81
C ASN A 428 40.63 -20.01 22.94
N HIS A 429 41.60 -19.08 22.90
CA HIS A 429 42.60 -18.91 23.95
C HIS A 429 42.08 -18.02 25.10
N ASN A 430 40.93 -17.36 24.95
CA ASN A 430 40.36 -16.53 26.05
C ASN A 430 39.38 -17.35 26.90
N MET A 431 39.91 -17.89 28.02
CA MET A 431 39.15 -18.74 28.93
C MET A 431 37.91 -18.03 29.52
N ALA A 432 38.00 -16.76 29.86
CA ALA A 432 36.88 -16.01 30.45
C ALA A 432 35.75 -15.85 29.43
N LEU A 433 36.06 -15.61 28.16
CA LEU A 433 35.08 -15.58 27.07
C LEU A 433 34.40 -16.94 26.91
N MET A 434 35.16 -18.02 26.91
CA MET A 434 34.61 -19.37 26.70
C MET A 434 33.63 -19.75 27.83
N ILE A 435 33.98 -19.43 29.07
CA ILE A 435 33.09 -19.67 30.22
C ILE A 435 31.83 -18.80 30.17
N LEU A 436 31.98 -17.54 29.74
CA LEU A 436 30.83 -16.67 29.52
C LEU A 436 29.88 -17.27 28.47
N LEU A 437 30.45 -17.81 27.38
CA LEU A 437 29.65 -18.47 26.31
C LEU A 437 28.98 -19.76 26.79
N GLU A 438 29.66 -20.61 27.57
CA GLU A 438 29.05 -21.78 28.23
C GLU A 438 27.84 -21.37 29.08
N ASN A 439 28.01 -20.35 29.91
CA ASN A 439 26.91 -19.80 30.74
C ASN A 439 25.76 -19.26 29.89
N ALA A 440 26.06 -18.45 28.89
CA ALA A 440 25.07 -17.85 28.02
C ALA A 440 24.20 -18.90 27.27
N ILE A 441 24.80 -20.03 26.91
CA ILE A 441 24.12 -21.14 26.22
C ILE A 441 23.33 -22.02 27.19
N LEU A 442 23.91 -22.37 28.34
CA LEU A 442 23.32 -23.32 29.26
C LEU A 442 22.31 -22.71 30.24
N CYS A 443 22.55 -21.49 30.72
CA CYS A 443 21.58 -20.73 31.49
C CYS A 443 20.60 -20.00 30.53
N ASN A 444 19.79 -20.78 29.79
CA ASN A 444 19.00 -20.26 28.67
C ASN A 444 17.82 -21.20 28.35
N ASP A 445 16.64 -20.66 28.09
CA ASP A 445 15.41 -21.44 27.82
C ASP A 445 15.06 -21.47 26.32
N ALA A 446 15.73 -20.69 25.47
CA ALA A 446 15.51 -20.76 24.03
C ALA A 446 15.97 -22.11 23.46
N TYR A 447 15.22 -22.64 22.50
CA TYR A 447 15.46 -23.96 21.90
C TYR A 447 15.22 -23.97 20.38
N TYR A 448 15.76 -25.00 19.72
CA TYR A 448 15.56 -25.22 18.30
C TYR A 448 14.28 -26.02 18.05
N ILE A 449 13.45 -25.59 17.07
CA ILE A 449 12.19 -26.26 16.71
C ILE A 449 12.43 -27.37 15.71
N ASP A 450 13.40 -27.21 14.83
CA ASP A 450 13.72 -28.17 13.77
C ASP A 450 15.04 -28.92 14.06
N ASP A 451 15.09 -30.20 13.66
CA ASP A 451 16.26 -31.06 13.83
C ASP A 451 17.51 -30.50 13.10
N ARG A 452 17.31 -29.55 12.18
CA ARG A 452 18.40 -28.89 11.44
C ARG A 452 18.89 -27.60 12.11
N GLY A 453 18.32 -27.19 13.23
CA GLY A 453 18.73 -26.01 14.00
C GLY A 453 18.55 -24.66 13.29
N HIS A 454 17.65 -24.57 12.30
CA HIS A 454 17.45 -23.34 11.53
C HIS A 454 16.51 -22.35 12.23
N LYS A 455 15.56 -22.85 13.02
CA LYS A 455 14.54 -22.02 13.67
C LYS A 455 14.65 -22.11 15.18
N LEU A 456 14.99 -20.97 15.79
CA LEU A 456 15.16 -20.79 17.22
C LEU A 456 13.88 -20.17 17.82
N LEU A 457 13.38 -20.73 18.92
CA LEU A 457 12.22 -20.21 19.67
C LEU A 457 12.65 -19.85 21.09
N GLY A 458 12.16 -18.72 21.59
CA GLY A 458 12.43 -18.22 22.94
C GLY A 458 12.35 -16.71 23.05
N ASP A 459 12.62 -16.18 24.24
CA ASP A 459 12.74 -14.73 24.45
C ASP A 459 13.84 -14.15 23.54
N PRO A 460 13.62 -12.96 22.93
CA PRO A 460 14.62 -12.32 22.04
C PRO A 460 16.00 -12.13 22.70
N THR A 461 16.06 -11.87 24.00
CA THR A 461 17.32 -11.76 24.75
C THR A 461 18.05 -13.12 24.77
N GLU A 462 17.32 -14.18 25.04
CA GLU A 462 17.87 -15.55 25.13
C GLU A 462 18.27 -16.11 23.77
N THR A 463 17.45 -15.88 22.73
CA THR A 463 17.80 -16.29 21.36
C THR A 463 19.06 -15.61 20.86
N SER A 464 19.30 -14.33 21.25
CA SER A 464 20.52 -13.60 20.91
C SER A 464 21.79 -14.20 21.50
N LEU A 465 21.69 -14.78 22.70
CA LEU A 465 22.80 -15.46 23.37
C LEU A 465 23.14 -16.79 22.68
N ILE A 466 22.12 -17.57 22.27
CA ILE A 466 22.34 -18.79 21.48
C ILE A 466 23.00 -18.47 20.15
N GLU A 467 22.55 -17.40 19.47
CA GLU A 467 23.19 -16.95 18.23
C GLU A 467 24.62 -16.46 18.43
N MET A 468 24.88 -15.75 19.52
CA MET A 468 26.27 -15.41 19.91
C MET A 468 27.13 -16.67 20.05
N GLY A 469 26.62 -17.72 20.74
CA GLY A 469 27.34 -19.00 20.84
C GLY A 469 27.64 -19.62 19.47
N ARG A 470 26.66 -19.57 18.54
CA ARG A 470 26.86 -20.07 17.15
C ARG A 470 27.98 -19.32 16.41
N VAL A 471 28.09 -18.01 16.63
CA VAL A 471 29.17 -17.20 16.05
C VAL A 471 30.56 -17.74 16.48
N PHE A 472 30.66 -18.35 17.68
CA PHE A 472 31.85 -19.01 18.19
C PHE A 472 31.87 -20.55 17.98
N ASN A 473 31.00 -21.06 17.12
CA ASN A 473 30.84 -22.47 16.82
C ASN A 473 30.47 -23.35 18.02
N LEU A 474 29.74 -22.76 18.99
CA LEU A 474 29.21 -23.44 20.18
C LEU A 474 27.69 -23.65 20.01
N THR A 475 27.22 -24.90 20.23
CA THR A 475 25.81 -25.23 20.09
C THR A 475 25.17 -25.70 21.39
N LYS A 476 23.97 -25.24 21.65
CA LYS A 476 23.20 -25.56 22.86
C LYS A 476 22.98 -27.10 22.98
N PRO A 477 22.49 -27.83 21.97
CA PRO A 477 22.29 -29.29 22.10
C PRO A 477 23.52 -30.06 22.49
N TYR A 478 24.69 -29.69 21.95
CA TYR A 478 25.95 -30.33 22.30
C TYR A 478 26.30 -30.11 23.79
N TYR A 479 26.24 -28.85 24.26
CA TYR A 479 26.60 -28.55 25.65
C TYR A 479 25.56 -29.08 26.65
N GLU A 480 24.29 -29.09 26.36
CA GLU A 480 23.25 -29.70 27.19
C GLU A 480 23.41 -31.22 27.32
N SER A 481 23.82 -31.89 26.23
CA SER A 481 24.12 -33.34 26.30
C SER A 481 25.31 -33.68 27.21
N LYS A 482 26.28 -32.79 27.27
CA LYS A 482 27.49 -32.95 28.10
C LYS A 482 27.30 -32.46 29.54
N MET A 483 26.53 -31.39 29.72
CA MET A 483 26.26 -30.72 31.01
C MET A 483 24.75 -30.58 31.20
N PRO A 484 23.98 -31.64 31.46
CA PRO A 484 22.53 -31.58 31.57
C PRO A 484 22.10 -30.72 32.75
N ARG A 485 21.11 -29.86 32.53
CA ARG A 485 20.47 -29.07 33.56
C ARG A 485 19.81 -29.96 34.60
N LYS A 486 20.04 -29.68 35.88
CA LYS A 486 19.52 -30.45 37.02
C LYS A 486 18.44 -29.64 37.76
N ILE A 487 18.68 -28.39 38.01
CA ILE A 487 17.74 -27.52 38.73
C ILE A 487 17.77 -26.15 38.03
N GLU A 488 16.67 -25.42 38.09
CA GLU A 488 16.59 -24.04 37.60
C GLU A 488 15.79 -23.19 38.59
N GLU A 489 16.16 -21.93 38.66
CA GLU A 489 15.37 -20.84 39.20
C GLU A 489 15.10 -19.86 38.06
N PRO A 490 13.86 -19.79 37.55
CA PRO A 490 13.52 -18.98 36.41
C PRO A 490 13.81 -17.50 36.61
N PHE A 491 13.80 -16.73 35.50
CA PHE A 491 13.93 -15.28 35.57
C PHE A 491 12.80 -14.68 36.42
N ASP A 492 13.17 -13.89 37.41
CA ASP A 492 12.25 -13.12 38.23
C ASP A 492 12.53 -11.62 38.10
N SER A 493 11.47 -10.81 37.88
CA SER A 493 11.59 -9.36 37.65
C SER A 493 12.04 -8.54 38.85
N VAL A 494 11.83 -9.06 40.05
CA VAL A 494 12.28 -8.42 41.31
C VAL A 494 13.74 -8.74 41.57
N ARG A 495 14.12 -10.00 41.41
CA ARG A 495 15.52 -10.50 41.51
C ARG A 495 16.37 -10.04 40.31
N LYS A 496 15.78 -9.85 39.14
CA LYS A 496 16.38 -9.49 37.86
C LYS A 496 17.46 -10.47 37.39
N MET A 497 17.34 -11.75 37.70
CA MET A 497 18.31 -12.80 37.32
C MET A 497 17.62 -14.15 37.17
N MET A 498 18.33 -15.05 36.48
CA MET A 498 18.00 -16.46 36.26
C MET A 498 19.20 -17.29 36.66
N THR A 499 18.98 -18.46 37.28
CA THR A 499 20.03 -19.36 37.72
C THR A 499 19.73 -20.80 37.32
N THR A 500 20.72 -21.50 36.83
CA THR A 500 20.65 -22.93 36.46
C THR A 500 21.81 -23.71 37.03
N ILE A 501 21.55 -24.96 37.39
CA ILE A 501 22.58 -25.86 37.97
C ILE A 501 22.78 -27.03 37.00
N HIS A 502 24.04 -27.27 36.66
CA HIS A 502 24.46 -28.29 35.74
C HIS A 502 25.47 -29.23 36.35
N LYS A 503 25.50 -30.50 35.92
CA LYS A 503 26.59 -31.40 36.30
C LYS A 503 27.85 -30.95 35.56
N LEU A 504 28.95 -30.76 36.30
CA LEU A 504 30.21 -30.32 35.72
C LEU A 504 30.81 -31.46 34.85
N ASN A 505 31.31 -31.11 33.67
CA ASN A 505 31.94 -32.01 32.71
C ASN A 505 33.46 -31.66 32.58
N PRO A 506 34.38 -32.65 32.65
CA PRO A 506 35.79 -32.43 32.43
C PRO A 506 36.19 -31.79 31.11
N ASP A 507 35.37 -31.95 30.09
CA ASP A 507 35.60 -31.38 28.77
C ASP A 507 35.14 -29.89 28.67
N SER A 508 34.48 -29.37 29.70
CA SER A 508 34.02 -27.97 29.71
C SER A 508 35.17 -26.98 29.91
N PHE A 509 35.00 -25.76 29.41
CA PHE A 509 35.97 -24.70 29.67
C PHE A 509 36.02 -24.29 31.15
N THR A 510 34.86 -24.32 31.82
CA THR A 510 34.78 -24.03 33.26
C THR A 510 35.63 -25.00 34.08
N TYR A 511 35.64 -26.30 33.75
CA TYR A 511 36.45 -27.30 34.46
C TYR A 511 37.98 -27.12 34.30
N LYS A 512 38.41 -26.45 33.24
CA LYS A 512 39.83 -26.22 32.96
C LYS A 512 40.47 -25.19 33.92
N LEU A 513 39.65 -24.43 34.64
CA LEU A 513 40.11 -23.49 35.64
C LEU A 513 40.81 -24.21 36.82
N ASP A 514 41.98 -23.73 37.24
CA ASP A 514 42.71 -24.28 38.37
C ASP A 514 41.92 -24.15 39.68
N TYR A 515 41.15 -23.07 39.84
CA TYR A 515 40.21 -22.89 40.93
C TYR A 515 39.24 -24.04 41.14
N ILE A 516 38.64 -24.56 40.03
CA ILE A 516 37.70 -25.68 40.07
C ILE A 516 38.49 -26.98 40.41
N LYS A 517 39.69 -27.16 39.82
CA LYS A 517 40.55 -28.32 40.10
C LYS A 517 41.04 -28.36 41.55
N GLU A 518 41.38 -27.22 42.15
CA GLU A 518 41.80 -27.12 43.55
C GLU A 518 40.63 -27.45 44.48
N LYS A 519 39.42 -26.99 44.17
CA LYS A 519 38.23 -27.30 44.99
C LYS A 519 37.74 -28.76 44.79
N ALA A 520 38.04 -29.37 43.66
CA ALA A 520 37.73 -30.77 43.34
C ALA A 520 38.81 -31.77 43.84
N VAL A 521 39.61 -31.40 44.81
CA VAL A 521 40.85 -32.09 45.28
C VAL A 521 40.64 -33.57 45.68
N PHE A 522 39.41 -34.02 45.91
CA PHE A 522 39.14 -35.42 46.26
C PHE A 522 38.94 -36.38 45.08
N SER A 523 39.07 -35.95 43.83
CA SER A 523 38.74 -36.79 42.68
C SER A 523 39.94 -37.16 41.80
N ARG A 524 41.18 -36.94 42.20
CA ARG A 524 42.36 -37.32 41.42
C ARG A 524 42.52 -38.83 41.13
N GLN A 525 41.66 -39.66 41.76
CA GLN A 525 41.67 -41.13 41.57
C GLN A 525 40.41 -41.71 40.90
N ASP A 526 39.36 -40.91 40.57
CA ASP A 526 38.16 -41.42 39.97
C ASP A 526 38.10 -40.96 38.49
N PRO A 527 38.29 -41.85 37.51
CA PRO A 527 38.18 -41.50 36.08
C PRO A 527 36.76 -41.16 35.65
N ASP A 528 35.76 -41.53 36.45
CA ASP A 528 34.32 -41.15 36.24
C ASP A 528 33.98 -39.95 37.13
N PHE A 529 34.28 -38.75 36.75
CA PHE A 529 33.98 -37.51 37.47
C PHE A 529 32.49 -37.39 37.87
N LYS A 530 32.11 -38.14 38.94
CA LYS A 530 30.73 -38.28 39.40
C LYS A 530 30.27 -37.22 40.38
N LYS A 531 31.15 -36.36 40.87
CA LYS A 531 30.85 -35.41 41.94
C LYS A 531 31.27 -33.99 41.52
N GLY A 532 30.30 -33.09 41.63
CA GLY A 532 30.44 -31.65 41.39
C GLY A 532 29.45 -31.04 40.41
N TYR A 533 28.99 -29.88 40.78
CA TYR A 533 27.99 -29.12 40.00
C TYR A 533 28.49 -27.70 39.78
N ILE A 534 28.03 -27.13 38.64
CA ILE A 534 28.29 -25.74 38.33
C ILE A 534 26.95 -25.01 38.35
N ILE A 535 26.93 -23.88 39.02
CA ILE A 535 25.81 -22.93 39.05
C ILE A 535 26.14 -21.84 38.08
N PHE A 536 25.32 -21.66 37.07
CA PHE A 536 25.39 -20.54 36.12
C PHE A 536 24.27 -19.53 36.42
N THR A 537 24.63 -18.26 36.53
CA THR A 537 23.68 -17.17 36.80
C THR A 537 23.86 -16.09 35.75
N LYS A 538 22.76 -15.61 35.17
CA LYS A 538 22.71 -14.42 34.30
C LYS A 538 21.69 -13.42 34.81
N GLY A 539 21.98 -12.13 34.67
CA GLY A 539 21.06 -11.11 35.14
C GLY A 539 21.51 -9.68 34.90
N ALA A 540 20.81 -8.74 35.55
CA ALA A 540 21.17 -7.34 35.52
C ALA A 540 22.59 -7.16 36.09
N PRO A 541 23.49 -6.41 35.42
CA PRO A 541 24.89 -6.30 35.85
C PRO A 541 25.06 -5.84 37.29
N GLU A 542 24.21 -4.88 37.73
CA GLU A 542 24.28 -4.36 39.11
C GLU A 542 23.91 -5.41 40.15
N GLU A 543 22.97 -6.31 39.84
CA GLU A 543 22.52 -7.37 40.76
C GLU A 543 23.53 -8.54 40.80
N ILE A 544 24.09 -8.93 39.65
CA ILE A 544 25.16 -9.93 39.57
C ILE A 544 26.40 -9.43 40.32
N LEU A 545 26.82 -8.19 40.11
CA LEU A 545 27.99 -7.60 40.72
C LEU A 545 27.90 -7.55 42.25
N LYS A 546 26.74 -7.17 42.80
CA LYS A 546 26.46 -7.18 44.22
C LYS A 546 26.61 -8.56 44.87
N ARG A 547 26.41 -9.64 44.15
CA ARG A 547 26.47 -11.04 44.62
C ARG A 547 27.78 -11.73 44.31
N SER A 548 28.67 -11.08 43.55
CA SER A 548 30.00 -11.61 43.19
C SER A 548 31.03 -11.22 44.23
N ALA A 549 31.70 -12.22 44.79
CA ALA A 549 32.86 -12.02 45.68
C ALA A 549 34.17 -12.17 44.90
N PHE A 550 34.12 -12.81 43.75
CA PHE A 550 35.28 -13.13 42.94
C PHE A 550 35.08 -12.64 41.49
N ILE A 551 36.19 -12.48 40.78
CA ILE A 551 36.25 -12.12 39.36
C ILE A 551 37.20 -13.02 38.62
N LEU A 552 36.84 -13.41 37.37
CA LEU A 552 37.73 -14.15 36.48
C LEU A 552 38.54 -13.18 35.63
N LYS A 553 39.84 -13.10 35.86
CA LYS A 553 40.79 -12.29 35.04
C LYS A 553 42.03 -13.14 34.72
N ASN A 554 42.58 -12.94 33.53
CA ASN A 554 43.81 -13.59 33.10
C ASN A 554 43.85 -15.11 33.43
N GLU A 555 42.73 -15.81 33.08
CA GLU A 555 42.58 -17.27 33.26
C GLU A 555 42.54 -17.76 34.69
N SER A 556 42.49 -16.88 35.68
CA SER A 556 42.45 -17.22 37.10
C SER A 556 41.39 -16.45 37.85
N VAL A 557 40.89 -17.04 38.97
CA VAL A 557 39.87 -16.46 39.82
C VAL A 557 40.55 -15.69 40.95
N HIS A 558 40.16 -14.41 41.07
CA HIS A 558 40.69 -13.48 42.09
C HIS A 558 39.55 -12.94 42.94
N ASP A 559 39.88 -12.49 44.14
CA ASP A 559 38.92 -11.69 44.93
C ASP A 559 38.63 -10.39 44.19
N ILE A 560 37.36 -10.01 44.12
CA ILE A 560 36.92 -8.78 43.41
C ILE A 560 37.34 -7.54 44.21
N SER A 561 38.18 -6.68 43.64
CA SER A 561 38.64 -5.45 44.29
C SER A 561 37.69 -4.29 44.02
N LYS A 562 37.81 -3.19 44.81
CA LYS A 562 37.05 -1.96 44.57
C LYS A 562 37.35 -1.33 43.18
N ASP A 563 38.55 -1.51 42.69
CA ASP A 563 38.94 -1.01 41.38
C ASP A 563 38.29 -1.82 40.26
N ASP A 564 38.16 -3.15 40.41
CA ASP A 564 37.45 -4.01 39.50
C ASP A 564 35.96 -3.63 39.39
N ILE A 565 35.31 -3.39 40.55
CA ILE A 565 33.92 -2.96 40.62
C ILE A 565 33.77 -1.64 39.84
N LYS A 566 34.63 -0.66 40.09
CA LYS A 566 34.60 0.64 39.42
C LYS A 566 34.83 0.52 37.88
N GLU A 567 35.72 -0.37 37.46
CA GLU A 567 36.00 -0.64 36.07
C GLU A 567 34.74 -1.26 35.37
N ILE A 568 34.11 -2.23 36.02
CA ILE A 568 32.87 -2.86 35.51
C ILE A 568 31.74 -1.84 35.44
N GLU A 569 31.55 -1.01 36.49
CA GLU A 569 30.54 0.06 36.49
C GLU A 569 30.76 1.06 35.35
N GLN A 570 32.01 1.43 35.06
CA GLN A 570 32.35 2.29 33.92
C GLN A 570 32.00 1.63 32.60
N GLN A 571 32.23 0.33 32.42
CA GLN A 571 31.86 -0.40 31.23
C GLN A 571 30.32 -0.54 31.08
N ILE A 572 29.59 -0.73 32.20
CA ILE A 572 28.13 -0.70 32.20
C ILE A 572 27.64 0.62 31.66
N VAL A 573 28.16 1.74 32.18
CA VAL A 573 27.78 3.09 31.73
C VAL A 573 28.18 3.31 30.26
N LYS A 574 29.35 2.89 29.83
CA LYS A 574 29.84 3.01 28.46
C LYS A 574 28.95 2.24 27.48
N MET A 575 28.60 1.00 27.80
CA MET A 575 27.73 0.17 26.97
C MET A 575 26.28 0.73 26.94
N ALA A 576 25.76 1.13 28.10
CA ALA A 576 24.44 1.77 28.19
C ALA A 576 24.40 3.11 27.44
N GLY A 577 25.48 3.89 27.47
CA GLY A 577 25.62 5.11 26.67
C GLY A 577 25.61 4.87 25.15
N SER A 578 25.97 3.65 24.72
CA SER A 578 25.84 3.18 23.33
C SER A 578 24.48 2.50 23.07
N ALA A 579 23.50 2.72 23.94
CA ALA A 579 22.15 2.14 23.90
C ALA A 579 22.11 0.61 23.92
N LEU A 580 23.12 -0.04 24.45
CA LEU A 580 23.15 -1.48 24.60
C LEU A 580 22.42 -1.90 25.89
N ARG A 581 21.55 -2.91 25.77
CA ARG A 581 21.02 -3.62 26.92
C ARG A 581 22.08 -4.55 27.47
N ASN A 582 22.49 -4.32 28.71
CA ASN A 582 23.55 -5.10 29.33
C ASN A 582 23.01 -6.31 30.08
N LEU A 583 23.70 -7.46 29.95
CA LEU A 583 23.42 -8.67 30.68
C LEU A 583 24.75 -9.25 31.18
N ALA A 584 24.85 -9.49 32.47
CA ALA A 584 26.03 -10.02 33.11
C ALA A 584 25.91 -11.51 33.42
N PHE A 585 27.06 -12.18 33.54
CA PHE A 585 27.21 -13.62 33.75
C PHE A 585 28.16 -13.88 34.89
N ALA A 586 27.77 -14.82 35.74
CA ALA A 586 28.60 -15.30 36.83
C ALA A 586 28.40 -16.81 37.03
N PHE A 587 29.34 -17.46 37.67
CA PHE A 587 29.26 -18.88 38.03
C PHE A 587 29.72 -19.16 39.44
N LYS A 588 29.38 -20.35 39.96
CA LYS A 588 29.88 -20.87 41.25
C LYS A 588 29.99 -22.39 41.15
N TYR A 589 31.05 -22.94 41.74
CA TYR A 589 31.22 -24.39 41.91
C TYR A 589 30.63 -24.84 43.25
N VAL A 590 29.92 -25.98 43.26
CA VAL A 590 29.43 -26.67 44.45
C VAL A 590 29.67 -28.18 44.34
N GLU A 591 30.04 -28.82 45.46
CA GLU A 591 30.33 -30.26 45.50
C GLU A 591 29.09 -31.13 45.47
N GLU A 592 28.02 -30.69 46.13
CA GLU A 592 26.77 -31.41 46.20
C GLU A 592 25.65 -30.61 45.53
N LEU A 593 24.66 -31.32 44.98
CA LEU A 593 23.48 -30.67 44.35
C LEU A 593 22.61 -30.01 45.43
N PRO A 594 22.45 -28.69 45.44
CA PRO A 594 21.59 -28.01 46.40
C PRO A 594 20.12 -28.45 46.26
N GLU A 595 19.36 -28.43 47.36
CA GLU A 595 17.92 -28.61 47.29
C GLU A 595 17.28 -27.45 46.55
N VAL A 596 16.20 -27.71 45.78
CA VAL A 596 15.45 -26.74 44.97
C VAL A 596 15.07 -25.48 45.77
N LYS A 597 14.67 -25.67 47.03
CA LYS A 597 14.30 -24.54 47.94
C LYS A 597 15.46 -23.67 48.36
N ASN A 598 16.70 -24.09 48.19
CA ASN A 598 17.90 -23.38 48.62
C ASN A 598 18.67 -22.76 47.47
N ILE A 599 18.22 -22.87 46.23
CA ILE A 599 18.94 -22.34 45.04
C ILE A 599 19.23 -20.83 45.16
N ILE A 600 18.25 -20.06 45.67
CA ILE A 600 18.39 -18.61 45.87
C ILE A 600 19.48 -18.28 46.88
N LYS A 601 19.73 -19.14 47.88
CA LYS A 601 20.79 -18.97 48.85
C LYS A 601 22.19 -19.19 48.25
N GLU A 602 22.26 -19.94 47.17
CA GLU A 602 23.53 -20.16 46.46
C GLU A 602 23.91 -19.01 45.50
N GLU A 603 23.01 -18.04 45.27
CA GLU A 603 23.27 -16.83 44.49
C GLU A 603 24.18 -15.81 45.19
N HIS A 604 25.12 -16.25 46.04
CA HIS A 604 26.10 -15.44 46.71
C HIS A 604 27.50 -16.01 46.53
N ASN A 605 28.51 -15.18 46.65
CA ASN A 605 29.90 -15.51 46.45
C ASN A 605 30.13 -16.08 45.04
N LEU A 606 29.53 -15.44 44.08
CA LEU A 606 29.67 -15.80 42.65
C LEU A 606 31.01 -15.31 42.12
N VAL A 607 31.48 -15.97 41.04
CA VAL A 607 32.62 -15.54 40.22
C VAL A 607 32.11 -14.78 39.03
N PHE A 608 32.34 -13.49 38.97
CA PHE A 608 31.93 -12.66 37.81
C PHE A 608 32.76 -13.04 36.58
N CYS A 609 32.12 -13.41 35.46
CA CYS A 609 32.82 -13.80 34.19
C CYS A 609 32.94 -12.63 33.23
N GLY A 610 31.89 -11.81 33.18
CA GLY A 610 31.81 -10.74 32.21
C GLY A 610 30.36 -10.35 31.91
N MET A 611 30.19 -9.56 30.87
CA MET A 611 28.86 -9.10 30.42
C MET A 611 28.80 -8.92 28.93
N VAL A 612 27.60 -8.93 28.38
CA VAL A 612 27.34 -8.63 26.97
C VAL A 612 26.44 -7.42 26.86
N GLY A 613 26.66 -6.64 25.82
CA GLY A 613 25.78 -5.55 25.38
C GLY A 613 25.05 -5.92 24.08
N MET A 614 23.72 -5.90 24.11
CA MET A 614 22.86 -6.28 22.98
C MET A 614 21.93 -5.15 22.59
N ILE A 615 21.56 -5.11 21.32
CA ILE A 615 20.63 -4.13 20.75
C ILE A 615 19.83 -4.80 19.63
N ASP A 616 18.65 -4.26 19.35
CA ASP A 616 17.91 -4.55 18.12
C ASP A 616 18.49 -3.67 16.98
N PRO A 617 19.29 -4.22 16.05
CA PRO A 617 20.06 -3.45 15.08
C PRO A 617 19.18 -2.87 13.96
N PRO A 618 19.57 -1.73 13.37
CA PRO A 618 18.93 -1.24 12.16
C PRO A 618 19.06 -2.23 10.99
N ARG A 619 17.99 -2.33 10.18
CA ARG A 619 18.03 -3.12 8.94
C ARG A 619 18.99 -2.48 7.93
N GLN A 620 19.77 -3.27 7.21
CA GLN A 620 20.77 -2.78 6.23
C GLN A 620 20.14 -1.93 5.11
N GLU A 621 18.93 -2.29 4.66
CA GLU A 621 18.22 -1.59 3.57
C GLU A 621 17.72 -0.20 3.98
N VAL A 622 17.56 0.05 5.29
CA VAL A 622 17.05 1.32 5.81
C VAL A 622 18.04 2.47 5.58
N PHE A 623 19.35 2.21 5.64
CA PHE A 623 20.38 3.23 5.36
C PHE A 623 20.21 3.84 3.97
N ALA A 624 20.10 2.99 2.94
CA ALA A 624 19.88 3.43 1.57
C ALA A 624 18.50 4.09 1.37
N ALA A 625 17.50 3.65 2.13
CA ALA A 625 16.16 4.21 2.07
C ALA A 625 16.11 5.64 2.65
N ILE A 626 16.75 5.88 3.79
CA ILE A 626 16.85 7.21 4.42
C ILE A 626 17.63 8.17 3.54
N GLU A 627 18.73 7.72 2.91
CA GLU A 627 19.46 8.54 1.94
C GLU A 627 18.55 8.99 0.77
N LYS A 628 17.71 8.07 0.23
CA LYS A 628 16.73 8.41 -0.80
C LYS A 628 15.67 9.41 -0.30
N CYS A 629 15.20 9.28 0.94
CA CYS A 629 14.30 10.26 1.56
C CYS A 629 14.95 11.64 1.59
N ARG A 630 16.22 11.71 2.00
CA ARG A 630 16.98 12.97 2.07
C ARG A 630 17.10 13.63 0.71
N LYS A 631 17.47 12.88 -0.33
CA LYS A 631 17.53 13.38 -1.72
C LYS A 631 16.17 13.89 -2.20
N ALA A 632 15.11 13.19 -1.82
CA ALA A 632 13.73 13.54 -2.16
C ALA A 632 13.12 14.65 -1.30
N ASN A 633 13.87 15.22 -0.34
CA ASN A 633 13.40 16.18 0.66
C ASN A 633 12.17 15.66 1.45
N ILE A 634 12.18 14.37 1.77
CA ILE A 634 11.20 13.73 2.65
C ILE A 634 11.82 13.64 4.03
N LYS A 635 11.20 14.30 5.00
CA LYS A 635 11.65 14.25 6.40
C LYS A 635 11.28 12.90 7.00
N VAL A 636 12.22 12.23 7.67
CA VAL A 636 11.96 11.03 8.46
C VAL A 636 12.02 11.42 9.92
N ILE A 637 10.96 11.11 10.67
CA ILE A 637 10.84 11.34 12.11
C ILE A 637 10.67 9.99 12.78
N MET A 638 11.55 9.69 13.74
CA MET A 638 11.40 8.50 14.57
C MET A 638 10.46 8.79 15.74
N VAL A 639 9.47 7.92 15.94
CA VAL A 639 8.46 8.05 17.00
C VAL A 639 8.40 6.73 17.74
N THR A 640 8.97 6.65 18.96
CA THR A 640 9.16 5.38 19.66
C THR A 640 8.78 5.44 21.14
N GLY A 641 8.32 4.31 21.69
CA GLY A 641 8.17 4.12 23.14
C GLY A 641 9.48 3.90 23.90
N ASP A 642 10.60 3.73 23.18
CA ASP A 642 11.92 3.45 23.77
C ASP A 642 12.50 4.63 24.56
N HIS A 643 13.49 4.29 25.38
CA HIS A 643 14.28 5.26 26.15
C HIS A 643 15.04 6.22 25.22
N PHE A 644 15.20 7.48 25.69
CA PHE A 644 15.89 8.55 24.99
C PHE A 644 17.27 8.14 24.41
N LEU A 645 18.12 7.47 25.22
CA LEU A 645 19.47 7.06 24.78
C LEU A 645 19.43 6.03 23.63
N THR A 646 18.48 5.08 23.67
CA THR A 646 18.30 4.08 22.61
C THR A 646 17.84 4.74 21.31
N ALA A 647 16.84 5.63 21.41
CA ALA A 647 16.33 6.37 20.27
C ALA A 647 17.40 7.27 19.65
N LYS A 648 18.22 7.93 20.49
CA LYS A 648 19.34 8.76 20.07
C LYS A 648 20.38 7.94 19.27
N ALA A 649 20.85 6.82 19.84
CA ALA A 649 21.89 6.00 19.21
C ALA A 649 21.46 5.46 17.84
N ILE A 650 20.25 4.91 17.74
CA ILE A 650 19.68 4.44 16.48
C ILE A 650 19.49 5.60 15.48
N GLY A 651 19.03 6.76 15.97
CA GLY A 651 18.83 7.94 15.13
C GLY A 651 20.13 8.53 14.59
N GLU A 652 21.20 8.49 15.36
CA GLU A 652 22.55 8.89 14.94
C GLU A 652 23.12 7.89 13.93
N GLU A 653 23.05 6.58 14.22
CA GLU A 653 23.51 5.51 13.33
C GLU A 653 22.82 5.56 11.97
N LEU A 654 21.52 5.74 11.93
CA LEU A 654 20.71 5.89 10.71
C LEU A 654 20.79 7.29 10.09
N GLN A 655 21.48 8.24 10.72
CA GLN A 655 21.56 9.63 10.29
C GLN A 655 20.18 10.32 10.16
N ILE A 656 19.20 9.89 10.94
CA ILE A 656 17.89 10.56 11.10
C ILE A 656 18.10 11.83 11.90
N LEU A 657 18.87 11.74 13.00
CA LEU A 657 19.23 12.87 13.83
C LEU A 657 20.43 13.61 13.23
N LYS A 658 20.26 14.88 12.90
CA LYS A 658 21.33 15.74 12.38
C LYS A 658 21.82 16.70 13.45
N PRO A 659 23.05 17.24 13.32
CA PRO A 659 23.54 18.28 14.22
C PRO A 659 22.58 19.47 14.26
N GLY A 660 22.15 19.84 15.48
CA GLY A 660 21.20 20.94 15.71
C GLY A 660 19.72 20.57 15.72
N GLU A 661 19.34 19.34 15.35
CA GLU A 661 17.97 18.83 15.51
C GLU A 661 17.71 18.29 16.93
N LYS A 662 16.46 18.33 17.37
CA LYS A 662 16.06 18.00 18.74
C LYS A 662 15.53 16.56 18.85
N ILE A 663 15.71 16.01 20.06
CA ILE A 663 15.00 14.84 20.55
C ILE A 663 14.10 15.33 21.68
N ILE A 664 12.82 14.94 21.67
CA ILE A 664 11.85 15.28 22.71
C ILE A 664 11.29 14.02 23.33
N GLU A 665 11.17 13.98 24.66
CA GLU A 665 10.49 12.90 25.37
C GLU A 665 8.98 13.16 25.53
N GLY A 666 8.19 12.09 25.68
CA GLY A 666 6.74 12.17 25.84
C GLY A 666 6.30 13.09 26.99
N ILE A 667 7.04 13.10 28.10
CA ILE A 667 6.76 13.97 29.26
C ILE A 667 6.91 15.46 28.92
N GLU A 668 7.87 15.81 28.08
CA GLU A 668 8.06 17.18 27.59
C GLU A 668 6.96 17.54 26.60
N LEU A 669 6.61 16.59 25.70
CA LEU A 669 5.53 16.75 24.73
C LEU A 669 4.17 16.96 25.39
N ASP A 670 3.88 16.29 26.51
CA ASP A 670 2.62 16.45 27.26
C ASP A 670 2.46 17.86 27.86
N ARG A 671 3.56 18.62 28.02
CA ARG A 671 3.54 20.00 28.54
C ARG A 671 3.38 21.04 27.41
N MET A 672 3.58 20.65 26.17
CA MET A 672 3.50 21.57 25.04
C MET A 672 2.04 21.75 24.59
N THR A 673 1.65 22.97 24.27
CA THR A 673 0.40 23.22 23.58
C THR A 673 0.49 22.79 22.11
N PRO A 674 -0.63 22.47 21.44
CA PRO A 674 -0.64 22.12 20.01
C PRO A 674 -0.01 23.21 19.12
N GLU A 675 -0.09 24.48 19.50
CA GLU A 675 0.50 25.62 18.82
C GLU A 675 2.02 25.66 18.96
N GLU A 676 2.54 25.38 20.14
CA GLU A 676 3.98 25.31 20.43
C GLU A 676 4.61 24.13 19.70
N LEU A 677 3.96 22.96 19.75
CA LEU A 677 4.41 21.79 19.00
C LEU A 677 4.48 22.08 17.51
N ALA A 678 3.45 22.71 16.92
CA ALA A 678 3.43 23.02 15.50
C ALA A 678 4.55 23.98 15.07
N LYS A 679 4.99 24.90 15.97
CA LYS A 679 6.13 25.78 15.70
C LYS A 679 7.48 25.07 15.75
N GLU A 680 7.65 24.14 16.70
CA GLU A 680 8.94 23.47 16.94
C GLU A 680 9.17 22.21 16.12
N ILE A 681 8.11 21.54 15.65
CA ILE A 681 8.14 20.20 15.06
C ILE A 681 9.06 20.11 13.81
N GLU A 682 9.32 21.22 13.16
CA GLU A 682 10.25 21.26 12.03
C GLU A 682 11.70 20.97 12.43
N ASN A 683 12.07 21.25 13.69
CA ASN A 683 13.41 21.06 14.23
C ASN A 683 13.55 19.76 15.03
N ILE A 684 12.50 18.96 15.14
CA ILE A 684 12.49 17.71 15.89
C ILE A 684 12.59 16.54 14.92
N SER A 685 13.52 15.62 15.19
CA SER A 685 13.71 14.40 14.38
C SER A 685 13.37 13.12 15.14
N ILE A 686 13.31 13.16 16.47
CA ILE A 686 13.03 11.98 17.29
C ILE A 686 12.11 12.36 18.44
N PHE A 687 11.07 11.54 18.61
CA PHE A 687 10.21 11.53 19.78
C PHE A 687 10.39 10.21 20.53
N ALA A 688 10.85 10.26 21.80
CA ALA A 688 11.12 9.11 22.64
C ALA A 688 10.09 8.97 23.77
N ARG A 689 9.82 7.78 24.27
CA ARG A 689 8.85 7.48 25.35
C ARG A 689 7.46 8.09 25.12
N VAL A 690 6.97 8.03 23.88
CA VAL A 690 5.68 8.62 23.50
C VAL A 690 4.50 7.73 23.83
N SER A 691 3.41 8.34 24.28
CA SER A 691 2.11 7.70 24.43
C SER A 691 1.34 7.64 23.10
N PRO A 692 0.27 6.84 22.99
CA PRO A 692 -0.61 6.83 21.81
C PRO A 692 -1.21 8.21 21.50
N ALA A 693 -1.58 8.98 22.51
CA ALA A 693 -2.11 10.34 22.36
C ALA A 693 -1.07 11.30 21.77
N ASN A 694 0.20 11.18 22.18
CA ASN A 694 1.31 11.96 21.64
C ASN A 694 1.49 11.67 20.13
N LYS A 695 1.38 10.40 19.70
CA LYS A 695 1.48 10.03 18.27
C LYS A 695 0.43 10.75 17.41
N VAL A 696 -0.80 10.90 17.92
CA VAL A 696 -1.86 11.65 17.24
C VAL A 696 -1.52 13.14 17.16
N GLY A 697 -1.07 13.74 18.28
CA GLY A 697 -0.69 15.16 18.35
C GLY A 697 0.44 15.51 17.39
N ILE A 698 1.46 14.64 17.26
CA ILE A 698 2.57 14.78 16.30
C ILE A 698 2.04 14.83 14.86
N VAL A 699 1.16 13.88 14.48
CA VAL A 699 0.56 13.83 13.14
C VAL A 699 -0.24 15.10 12.85
N GLU A 700 -1.05 15.56 13.81
CA GLU A 700 -1.88 16.77 13.63
C GLU A 700 -1.03 18.04 13.50
N ALA A 701 0.03 18.18 14.30
CA ALA A 701 0.94 19.32 14.21
C ALA A 701 1.63 19.39 12.84
N LEU A 702 2.10 18.26 12.31
CA LEU A 702 2.69 18.19 10.97
C LEU A 702 1.68 18.54 9.87
N LYS A 703 0.45 18.06 9.96
CA LYS A 703 -0.62 18.38 9.00
C LYS A 703 -1.00 19.86 9.06
N LYS A 704 -1.04 20.47 10.25
CA LYS A 704 -1.27 21.91 10.45
C LYS A 704 -0.20 22.74 9.72
N ASN A 705 1.04 22.25 9.64
CA ASN A 705 2.14 22.86 8.90
C ASN A 705 2.14 22.58 7.38
N GLY A 706 1.08 21.95 6.86
CA GLY A 706 0.90 21.67 5.44
C GLY A 706 1.67 20.46 4.91
N HIS A 707 2.15 19.59 5.82
CA HIS A 707 2.77 18.33 5.43
C HIS A 707 1.75 17.27 5.04
N ILE A 708 2.14 16.40 4.11
CA ILE A 708 1.45 15.14 3.82
C ILE A 708 2.19 14.06 4.60
N VAL A 709 1.51 13.53 5.63
CA VAL A 709 2.12 12.68 6.65
C VAL A 709 1.84 11.20 6.39
N ALA A 710 2.90 10.40 6.27
CA ALA A 710 2.85 8.95 6.39
C ALA A 710 3.19 8.55 7.82
N MET A 711 2.41 7.67 8.46
CA MET A 711 2.64 7.16 9.82
C MET A 711 2.68 5.65 9.80
N THR A 712 3.73 5.03 10.38
CA THR A 712 3.81 3.58 10.57
C THR A 712 3.40 3.17 11.97
N GLY A 713 2.88 1.95 12.12
CA GLY A 713 2.57 1.35 13.40
C GLY A 713 2.17 -0.11 13.26
N ASP A 714 2.31 -0.88 14.33
CA ASP A 714 2.00 -2.32 14.37
C ASP A 714 1.00 -2.69 15.48
N GLY A 715 0.87 -1.86 16.50
CA GLY A 715 0.03 -2.12 17.67
C GLY A 715 -1.36 -1.50 17.63
N ILE A 716 -2.21 -1.92 18.57
CA ILE A 716 -3.52 -1.31 18.86
C ILE A 716 -3.35 0.17 19.18
N ASN A 717 -2.29 0.50 19.92
CA ASN A 717 -1.95 1.85 20.35
C ASN A 717 -1.65 2.82 19.21
N ASP A 718 -1.33 2.30 18.02
CA ASP A 718 -1.01 3.08 16.83
C ASP A 718 -2.25 3.39 15.98
N ALA A 719 -3.31 2.62 16.13
CA ALA A 719 -4.50 2.72 15.28
C ALA A 719 -5.09 4.14 15.18
N PRO A 720 -5.21 4.94 16.28
CA PRO A 720 -5.69 6.31 16.19
C PRO A 720 -4.79 7.20 15.32
N SER A 721 -3.46 7.09 15.46
CA SER A 721 -2.49 7.87 14.68
C SER A 721 -2.44 7.43 13.21
N LEU A 722 -2.56 6.12 12.92
CA LEU A 722 -2.66 5.55 11.57
C LEU A 722 -3.90 6.06 10.84
N LYS A 723 -5.06 6.10 11.53
CA LYS A 723 -6.32 6.62 10.97
C LYS A 723 -6.26 8.12 10.71
N ARG A 724 -5.55 8.88 11.55
CA ARG A 724 -5.44 10.34 11.46
C ARG A 724 -4.44 10.80 10.40
N ALA A 725 -3.42 10.01 10.11
CA ALA A 725 -2.42 10.27 9.08
C ALA A 725 -3.04 10.32 7.66
N ASP A 726 -2.39 11.07 6.77
CA ASP A 726 -2.78 11.05 5.35
C ASP A 726 -2.60 9.65 4.77
N ILE A 727 -1.49 8.97 5.14
CA ILE A 727 -1.23 7.57 4.83
C ILE A 727 -0.85 6.83 6.13
N GLY A 728 -1.81 6.11 6.73
CA GLY A 728 -1.50 5.10 7.76
C GLY A 728 -0.90 3.85 7.12
N ILE A 729 0.18 3.33 7.68
CA ILE A 729 0.94 2.18 7.18
C ILE A 729 1.06 1.16 8.30
N ALA A 730 0.45 -0.01 8.13
CA ALA A 730 0.56 -1.10 9.10
C ALA A 730 1.59 -2.13 8.68
N MET A 731 2.17 -2.81 9.66
CA MET A 731 3.01 -3.98 9.45
C MET A 731 2.13 -5.19 9.09
N GLY A 732 2.58 -6.04 8.19
CA GLY A 732 1.83 -7.19 7.68
C GLY A 732 2.06 -8.44 8.53
N ILE A 733 3.30 -8.64 9.00
CA ILE A 733 3.73 -9.80 9.81
C ILE A 733 3.45 -9.53 11.29
N THR A 734 4.03 -8.46 11.85
CA THR A 734 3.93 -8.12 13.28
C THR A 734 2.68 -7.30 13.61
N GLY A 735 2.06 -6.66 12.60
CA GLY A 735 0.92 -5.77 12.83
C GLY A 735 -0.33 -6.51 13.28
N THR A 736 -1.01 -5.95 14.30
CA THR A 736 -2.33 -6.39 14.75
C THR A 736 -3.39 -6.12 13.68
N ASP A 737 -4.49 -6.85 13.70
CA ASP A 737 -5.58 -6.65 12.74
C ASP A 737 -6.19 -5.25 12.87
N VAL A 738 -6.23 -4.70 14.09
CA VAL A 738 -6.66 -3.32 14.36
C VAL A 738 -5.78 -2.30 13.65
N SER A 739 -4.45 -2.45 13.73
CA SER A 739 -3.52 -1.56 13.02
C SER A 739 -3.68 -1.68 11.50
N LYS A 740 -3.86 -2.90 10.98
CA LYS A 740 -4.13 -3.16 9.56
C LYS A 740 -5.46 -2.52 9.13
N GLU A 741 -6.51 -2.63 9.94
CA GLU A 741 -7.83 -2.04 9.66
C GLU A 741 -7.80 -0.50 9.64
N ALA A 742 -7.10 0.11 10.60
CA ALA A 742 -6.92 1.56 10.68
C ALA A 742 -6.06 2.12 9.55
N SER A 743 -5.24 1.29 8.90
CA SER A 743 -4.26 1.72 7.90
C SER A 743 -4.84 1.83 6.48
N LYS A 744 -4.17 2.60 5.64
CA LYS A 744 -4.43 2.71 4.20
C LYS A 744 -3.48 1.86 3.36
N MET A 745 -2.35 1.44 3.94
CA MET A 745 -1.34 0.59 3.30
C MET A 745 -0.81 -0.44 4.30
N ILE A 746 -0.51 -1.65 3.83
CA ILE A 746 0.06 -2.74 4.61
C ILE A 746 1.39 -3.17 3.97
N LEU A 747 2.45 -3.30 4.77
CA LEU A 747 3.75 -3.80 4.34
C LEU A 747 3.85 -5.30 4.64
N THR A 748 3.85 -6.15 3.61
CA THR A 748 3.90 -7.61 3.82
C THR A 748 5.26 -8.13 4.27
N ASP A 749 6.29 -7.29 4.25
CA ASP A 749 7.67 -7.61 4.66
C ASP A 749 8.14 -6.81 5.89
N ASP A 750 7.26 -6.03 6.51
CA ASP A 750 7.54 -5.15 7.66
C ASP A 750 8.80 -4.27 7.47
N ASN A 751 9.10 -3.85 6.24
CA ASN A 751 10.35 -3.18 5.91
C ASN A 751 10.13 -1.72 5.52
N PHE A 752 10.78 -0.79 6.22
CA PHE A 752 10.75 0.64 5.92
C PHE A 752 11.14 0.97 4.47
N ALA A 753 12.12 0.23 3.89
CA ALA A 753 12.55 0.46 2.52
C ALA A 753 11.43 0.25 1.49
N THR A 754 10.44 -0.57 1.81
CA THR A 754 9.25 -0.80 0.98
C THR A 754 8.36 0.44 0.91
N ILE A 755 8.29 1.25 1.97
CA ILE A 755 7.60 2.54 1.97
C ILE A 755 8.15 3.44 0.87
N ILE A 756 9.48 3.49 0.74
CA ILE A 756 10.15 4.35 -0.24
C ILE A 756 9.90 3.85 -1.67
N LYS A 757 9.83 2.53 -1.88
CA LYS A 757 9.43 1.95 -3.17
C LYS A 757 7.98 2.33 -3.50
N ALA A 758 7.08 2.28 -2.52
CA ALA A 758 5.68 2.65 -2.68
C ALA A 758 5.50 4.15 -2.97
N ILE A 759 6.23 5.03 -2.28
CA ILE A 759 6.24 6.48 -2.58
C ILE A 759 6.74 6.74 -4.00
N ARG A 760 7.80 6.04 -4.43
CA ARG A 760 8.31 6.13 -5.81
C ARG A 760 7.24 5.75 -6.82
N GLU A 761 6.54 4.64 -6.62
CA GLU A 761 5.44 4.21 -7.50
C GLU A 761 4.27 5.20 -7.46
N GLY A 762 3.92 5.76 -6.30
CA GLY A 762 2.92 6.82 -6.17
C GLY A 762 3.28 8.06 -7.00
N ARG A 763 4.54 8.50 -7.00
CA ARG A 763 5.04 9.60 -7.86
C ARG A 763 4.94 9.26 -9.35
N VAL A 764 5.28 8.01 -9.73
CA VAL A 764 5.15 7.54 -11.14
C VAL A 764 3.70 7.62 -11.60
N ILE A 765 2.79 7.13 -10.78
CA ILE A 765 1.36 7.12 -11.10
C ILE A 765 0.83 8.55 -11.23
N PHE A 766 1.16 9.43 -10.27
CA PHE A 766 0.76 10.85 -10.31
C PHE A 766 1.28 11.56 -11.57
N ASP A 767 2.55 11.35 -11.93
CA ASP A 767 3.14 11.93 -13.14
C ASP A 767 2.45 11.41 -14.41
N ASN A 768 2.13 10.12 -14.46
CA ASN A 768 1.44 9.52 -15.60
C ASN A 768 -0.01 10.03 -15.69
N LEU A 769 -0.73 10.14 -14.56
CA LEU A 769 -2.05 10.77 -14.51
C LEU A 769 -2.00 12.21 -15.06
N LYS A 770 -1.01 13.00 -14.62
CA LYS A 770 -0.81 14.38 -15.10
C LYS A 770 -0.58 14.42 -16.60
N LYS A 771 0.27 13.54 -17.13
CA LYS A 771 0.61 13.48 -18.58
C LYS A 771 -0.65 13.28 -19.43
N PHE A 772 -1.42 12.21 -19.19
CA PHE A 772 -2.53 11.90 -20.07
C PHE A 772 -3.74 12.85 -19.87
N ILE A 773 -3.98 13.34 -18.65
CA ILE A 773 -5.05 14.33 -18.41
C ILE A 773 -4.78 15.62 -19.20
N LEU A 774 -3.56 16.14 -19.10
CA LEU A 774 -3.20 17.37 -19.81
C LEU A 774 -3.13 17.15 -21.33
N PHE A 775 -2.73 15.96 -21.79
CA PHE A 775 -2.78 15.55 -23.20
C PHE A 775 -4.21 15.61 -23.73
N LEU A 776 -5.15 14.89 -23.12
CA LEU A 776 -6.54 14.86 -23.55
C LEU A 776 -7.17 16.26 -23.55
N LEU A 777 -6.93 17.06 -22.51
CA LEU A 777 -7.47 18.41 -22.44
C LEU A 777 -6.91 19.31 -23.57
N SER A 778 -5.62 19.17 -23.95
CA SER A 778 -5.06 19.95 -25.06
C SER A 778 -5.62 19.52 -26.42
N CYS A 779 -5.89 18.22 -26.62
CA CYS A 779 -6.55 17.69 -27.80
C CYS A 779 -7.98 18.25 -27.93
N ASN A 780 -8.78 18.15 -26.86
CA ASN A 780 -10.18 18.65 -26.87
C ASN A 780 -10.24 20.16 -27.13
N ILE A 781 -9.33 20.95 -26.57
CA ILE A 781 -9.26 22.39 -26.86
C ILE A 781 -8.98 22.62 -28.35
N SER A 782 -8.07 21.82 -28.95
CA SER A 782 -7.76 21.98 -30.38
C SER A 782 -8.96 21.66 -31.27
N GLU A 783 -9.76 20.65 -30.93
CA GLU A 783 -10.99 20.30 -31.63
C GLU A 783 -12.04 21.40 -31.55
N VAL A 784 -12.28 21.90 -30.34
CA VAL A 784 -13.23 23.00 -30.11
C VAL A 784 -12.83 24.26 -30.89
N LEU A 785 -11.56 24.64 -30.85
CA LEU A 785 -11.07 25.81 -31.57
C LEU A 785 -11.09 25.61 -33.09
N LEU A 786 -10.79 24.41 -33.60
CA LEU A 786 -10.87 24.10 -35.03
C LEU A 786 -12.29 24.22 -35.54
N MET A 787 -13.31 23.90 -34.76
CA MET A 787 -14.72 24.10 -35.14
C MET A 787 -15.15 25.55 -35.00
N PHE A 788 -14.76 26.23 -33.89
CA PHE A 788 -15.16 27.59 -33.58
C PHE A 788 -14.60 28.63 -34.55
N ILE A 789 -13.28 28.62 -34.81
CA ILE A 789 -12.60 29.65 -35.59
C ILE A 789 -13.13 29.73 -37.05
N PRO A 790 -13.24 28.65 -37.82
CA PRO A 790 -13.76 28.73 -39.16
C PRO A 790 -15.24 29.15 -39.25
N ILE A 791 -16.08 28.65 -38.32
CA ILE A 791 -17.52 28.98 -38.36
C ILE A 791 -17.74 30.42 -37.99
N VAL A 792 -17.06 30.99 -37.01
CA VAL A 792 -17.24 32.38 -36.56
C VAL A 792 -16.48 33.35 -37.45
N PHE A 793 -15.20 33.12 -37.69
CA PHE A 793 -14.28 34.04 -38.35
C PHE A 793 -13.88 33.62 -39.81
N GLY A 794 -14.29 32.46 -40.27
CA GLY A 794 -13.83 31.86 -41.54
C GLY A 794 -14.05 32.80 -42.72
N SER A 795 -15.23 33.42 -42.90
CA SER A 795 -15.54 34.32 -44.00
C SER A 795 -14.61 35.53 -44.01
N PHE A 796 -14.25 36.07 -42.85
CA PHE A 796 -13.29 37.17 -42.72
C PHE A 796 -11.85 36.69 -43.14
N ILE A 797 -11.44 35.53 -42.68
CA ILE A 797 -10.12 34.95 -42.97
C ILE A 797 -9.99 34.58 -44.46
N PHE A 798 -11.02 33.95 -45.05
CA PHE A 798 -11.03 33.63 -46.47
C PHE A 798 -10.93 34.88 -47.35
N LYS A 799 -11.66 35.93 -46.99
CA LYS A 799 -11.57 37.23 -47.65
C LYS A 799 -10.16 37.83 -47.55
N LEU A 800 -9.52 37.72 -46.39
CA LEU A 800 -8.15 38.22 -46.17
C LEU A 800 -7.13 37.44 -47.00
N LEU A 801 -7.35 36.14 -47.22
CA LEU A 801 -6.50 35.25 -48.01
C LEU A 801 -6.82 35.29 -49.54
N GLY A 802 -7.83 36.07 -49.94
CA GLY A 802 -8.26 36.16 -51.34
C GLY A 802 -8.95 34.91 -51.89
N ILE A 803 -9.61 34.13 -51.01
CA ILE A 803 -10.37 32.92 -51.33
C ILE A 803 -11.86 33.29 -51.31
N PRO A 804 -12.68 32.83 -52.27
CA PRO A 804 -14.14 33.11 -52.27
C PRO A 804 -14.79 32.68 -51.00
N ALA A 805 -15.65 33.56 -50.42
CA ALA A 805 -16.30 33.26 -49.13
C ALA A 805 -17.38 32.16 -49.21
N ASP A 806 -17.88 31.90 -50.43
CA ASP A 806 -18.88 30.86 -50.71
C ASP A 806 -18.31 29.44 -50.59
N ASP A 807 -16.97 29.29 -50.49
CA ASP A 807 -16.25 28.03 -50.33
C ASP A 807 -16.13 27.57 -48.86
N LEU A 808 -16.76 28.27 -47.93
CA LEU A 808 -16.70 27.93 -46.50
C LEU A 808 -17.39 26.57 -46.24
N TYR A 809 -16.68 25.65 -45.59
CA TYR A 809 -17.19 24.35 -45.24
C TYR A 809 -16.98 24.04 -43.76
N ILE A 810 -17.76 23.11 -43.20
CA ILE A 810 -17.63 22.65 -41.81
C ILE A 810 -16.34 21.81 -41.72
N PRO A 811 -15.36 22.13 -40.86
CA PRO A 811 -14.06 21.43 -40.82
C PRO A 811 -14.19 19.95 -40.47
N LEU A 812 -15.03 19.58 -39.54
CA LEU A 812 -15.20 18.21 -39.05
C LEU A 812 -16.70 17.88 -38.90
N ILE A 813 -17.07 16.66 -39.17
CA ILE A 813 -18.42 16.14 -38.92
C ILE A 813 -18.46 15.42 -37.55
N PRO A 814 -19.65 15.26 -36.92
CA PRO A 814 -19.79 14.68 -35.59
C PRO A 814 -19.10 13.33 -35.42
N VAL A 815 -19.25 12.48 -36.40
CA VAL A 815 -18.65 11.13 -36.45
C VAL A 815 -17.12 11.14 -36.37
N GLN A 816 -16.49 12.11 -37.04
CA GLN A 816 -15.02 12.26 -37.06
C GLN A 816 -14.51 12.70 -35.69
N ILE A 817 -15.24 13.61 -35.00
CA ILE A 817 -14.89 14.07 -33.65
C ILE A 817 -14.99 12.92 -32.65
N LEU A 818 -16.09 12.16 -32.68
CA LEU A 818 -16.27 10.99 -31.80
C LEU A 818 -15.19 9.94 -32.05
N TRP A 819 -14.77 9.72 -33.29
CA TRP A 819 -13.66 8.83 -33.62
C TRP A 819 -12.34 9.29 -32.96
N MET A 820 -12.03 10.57 -33.05
CA MET A 820 -10.81 11.12 -32.43
C MET A 820 -10.80 10.88 -30.92
N ASN A 821 -11.81 11.31 -30.24
CA ASN A 821 -11.90 11.21 -28.79
C ASN A 821 -11.84 9.76 -28.26
N LEU A 822 -12.47 8.84 -28.99
CA LEU A 822 -12.60 7.46 -28.55
C LEU A 822 -11.37 6.61 -28.93
N ILE A 823 -10.90 6.72 -30.16
CA ILE A 823 -9.90 5.80 -30.74
C ILE A 823 -8.52 6.46 -30.78
N THR A 824 -8.39 7.58 -31.50
CA THR A 824 -7.06 8.15 -31.76
C THR A 824 -6.45 8.81 -30.54
N ASP A 825 -7.24 9.38 -29.63
CA ASP A 825 -6.76 9.95 -28.38
C ASP A 825 -6.78 8.96 -27.23
N GLY A 826 -7.73 8.02 -27.22
CA GLY A 826 -7.90 7.04 -26.16
C GLY A 826 -6.71 6.09 -26.02
N PHE A 827 -6.18 5.54 -27.09
CA PHE A 827 -5.04 4.61 -27.06
C PHE A 827 -3.74 5.28 -26.58
N PRO A 828 -3.30 6.45 -27.10
CA PRO A 828 -2.14 7.16 -26.57
C PRO A 828 -2.30 7.60 -25.12
N ALA A 829 -3.49 8.05 -24.71
CA ALA A 829 -3.76 8.42 -23.32
C ALA A 829 -3.59 7.22 -22.38
N LEU A 830 -4.10 6.03 -22.76
CA LEU A 830 -3.88 4.80 -22.00
C LEU A 830 -2.39 4.45 -21.92
N ALA A 831 -1.66 4.55 -23.03
CA ALA A 831 -0.23 4.27 -23.09
C ALA A 831 0.61 5.24 -22.24
N LEU A 832 0.21 6.52 -22.15
CA LEU A 832 0.82 7.51 -21.24
C LEU A 832 0.49 7.20 -19.76
N GLY A 833 -0.72 6.69 -19.48
CA GLY A 833 -1.13 6.28 -18.13
C GLY A 833 -0.31 5.15 -17.53
N ILE A 834 0.36 4.34 -18.37
CA ILE A 834 1.21 3.20 -17.95
C ILE A 834 2.68 3.41 -18.31
N ASP A 835 3.10 4.65 -18.60
CA ASP A 835 4.48 4.96 -18.99
C ASP A 835 5.50 4.60 -17.89
N LEU A 836 6.73 4.28 -18.32
CA LEU A 836 7.81 3.89 -17.41
C LEU A 836 8.32 5.09 -16.60
N PRO A 837 8.80 4.87 -15.36
CA PRO A 837 9.31 5.94 -14.51
C PRO A 837 10.53 6.64 -15.13
N GLY A 838 10.60 7.95 -14.97
CA GLY A 838 11.82 8.70 -15.24
C GLY A 838 12.98 8.27 -14.35
N LYS A 839 14.23 8.33 -14.83
CA LYS A 839 15.41 7.88 -14.07
C LYS A 839 15.58 8.57 -12.70
N ASN A 840 15.11 9.81 -12.55
CA ASN A 840 15.37 10.68 -11.40
C ASN A 840 14.09 11.09 -10.64
N ILE A 841 13.08 10.21 -10.57
CA ILE A 841 11.80 10.56 -9.95
C ILE A 841 11.91 10.83 -8.44
N MET A 842 12.89 10.20 -7.78
CA MET A 842 13.18 10.41 -6.35
C MET A 842 14.18 11.56 -6.08
N ASP A 843 14.76 12.16 -7.11
CA ASP A 843 15.60 13.35 -6.95
C ASP A 843 14.75 14.65 -6.93
N ARG A 844 13.47 14.56 -7.31
CA ARG A 844 12.51 15.66 -7.21
C ARG A 844 12.14 15.89 -5.75
N LYS A 845 12.39 17.12 -5.26
CA LYS A 845 12.05 17.51 -3.90
C LYS A 845 10.55 17.43 -3.65
N ALA A 846 10.16 16.85 -2.51
CA ALA A 846 8.79 16.88 -2.03
C ALA A 846 8.39 18.31 -1.64
N VAL A 847 7.20 18.76 -2.04
CA VAL A 847 6.69 20.11 -1.81
C VAL A 847 5.51 20.03 -0.84
N LYS A 848 5.53 20.91 0.17
CA LYS A 848 4.39 21.15 1.06
C LYS A 848 3.22 21.68 0.21
N ASN A 849 2.02 21.31 0.54
CA ASN A 849 0.79 21.57 -0.20
C ASN A 849 0.65 20.77 -1.51
N LYS A 850 -0.51 20.20 -1.65
CA LYS A 850 -0.85 19.29 -2.75
C LYS A 850 -0.78 20.02 -4.09
N GLU A 851 0.10 19.56 -4.98
CA GLU A 851 0.17 20.08 -6.35
C GLU A 851 -1.11 19.67 -7.09
N SER A 852 -1.98 20.64 -7.41
CA SER A 852 -3.15 20.37 -8.24
C SER A 852 -2.72 20.05 -9.68
N ILE A 853 -3.25 18.95 -10.24
CA ILE A 853 -3.00 18.59 -11.64
C ILE A 853 -3.48 19.73 -12.56
N LEU A 854 -4.55 20.42 -12.16
CA LEU A 854 -5.17 21.51 -12.92
C LEU A 854 -4.84 22.91 -12.35
N GLY A 855 -3.65 23.06 -11.80
CA GLY A 855 -3.11 24.36 -11.37
C GLY A 855 -2.99 25.36 -12.53
N LYS A 856 -2.96 26.66 -12.22
CA LYS A 856 -2.92 27.77 -13.21
C LYS A 856 -1.85 27.58 -14.30
N SER A 857 -0.66 27.11 -13.93
CA SER A 857 0.46 26.86 -14.88
C SER A 857 0.12 25.74 -15.87
N ASN A 858 -0.52 24.66 -15.41
CA ASN A 858 -0.89 23.52 -16.25
C ASN A 858 -2.06 23.87 -17.18
N ILE A 859 -3.04 24.64 -16.69
CA ILE A 859 -4.14 25.15 -17.53
C ILE A 859 -3.60 26.07 -18.62
N SER A 860 -2.71 26.99 -18.28
CA SER A 860 -2.05 27.85 -19.29
C SER A 860 -1.32 27.02 -20.33
N MET A 861 -0.59 25.98 -19.92
CA MET A 861 0.09 25.05 -20.83
C MET A 861 -0.88 24.37 -21.79
N VAL A 862 -1.99 23.83 -21.29
CA VAL A 862 -3.03 23.18 -22.10
C VAL A 862 -3.62 24.14 -23.13
N LEU A 863 -3.89 25.40 -22.75
CA LEU A 863 -4.47 26.40 -23.62
C LEU A 863 -3.55 26.79 -24.79
N TRP A 864 -2.26 27.13 -24.54
CA TRP A 864 -1.35 27.48 -25.63
C TRP A 864 -0.94 26.28 -26.48
N GLN A 865 -0.83 25.07 -25.90
CA GLN A 865 -0.57 23.84 -26.69
C GLN A 865 -1.77 23.52 -27.59
N GLY A 866 -3.00 23.54 -27.04
CA GLY A 866 -4.21 23.35 -27.83
C GLY A 866 -4.31 24.37 -28.99
N LEU A 867 -3.96 25.65 -28.73
CA LEU A 867 -3.94 26.67 -29.80
C LEU A 867 -2.93 26.36 -30.89
N ILE A 868 -1.69 25.91 -30.53
CA ILE A 868 -0.67 25.57 -31.55
C ILE A 868 -1.10 24.34 -32.37
N LEU A 869 -1.70 23.31 -31.72
CA LEU A 869 -2.26 22.14 -32.45
C LEU A 869 -3.35 22.60 -33.44
N THR A 870 -4.24 23.51 -33.00
CA THR A 870 -5.27 24.09 -33.85
C THR A 870 -4.69 24.78 -35.05
N LEU A 871 -3.64 25.60 -34.88
CA LEU A 871 -2.98 26.30 -36.00
C LEU A 871 -2.47 25.38 -37.09
N GLY A 872 -2.00 24.17 -36.75
CA GLY A 872 -1.64 23.14 -37.70
C GLY A 872 -2.81 22.68 -38.58
N ALA A 873 -3.94 22.33 -37.93
CA ALA A 873 -5.16 21.95 -38.64
C ALA A 873 -5.81 23.12 -39.43
N LEU A 874 -5.79 24.33 -38.86
CA LEU A 874 -6.26 25.55 -39.54
C LEU A 874 -5.40 25.92 -40.73
N SER A 875 -4.08 25.69 -40.68
CA SER A 875 -3.23 25.90 -41.89
C SER A 875 -3.67 24.99 -43.02
N MET A 876 -4.03 23.73 -42.71
CA MET A 876 -4.58 22.83 -43.71
C MET A 876 -5.97 23.28 -44.18
N TYR A 877 -6.83 23.78 -43.30
CA TYR A 877 -8.17 24.28 -43.62
C TYR A 877 -8.14 25.50 -44.56
N PHE A 878 -7.32 26.52 -44.24
CA PHE A 878 -7.28 27.77 -44.99
C PHE A 878 -6.32 27.74 -46.20
N LEU A 879 -5.19 27.02 -46.11
CA LEU A 879 -4.17 27.00 -47.13
C LEU A 879 -4.25 25.76 -48.03
N GLY A 880 -4.91 24.68 -47.59
CA GLY A 880 -5.07 23.45 -48.33
C GLY A 880 -5.57 23.66 -49.77
N PRO A 881 -6.59 24.48 -50.02
CA PRO A 881 -7.07 24.76 -51.36
C PRO A 881 -6.00 25.31 -52.32
N LYS A 882 -5.10 26.19 -51.80
CA LYS A 882 -3.97 26.70 -52.58
C LYS A 882 -2.81 25.71 -52.72
N LEU A 883 -2.58 24.89 -51.73
CA LEU A 883 -1.47 23.90 -51.69
C LEU A 883 -1.78 22.66 -52.59
N PHE A 884 -3.06 22.37 -52.86
CA PHE A 884 -3.47 21.23 -53.71
C PHE A 884 -3.65 21.63 -55.16
N ASP A 885 -3.43 22.92 -55.52
CA ASP A 885 -3.57 23.45 -56.88
C ASP A 885 -4.93 23.16 -57.51
N THR A 886 -5.99 23.21 -56.74
CA THR A 886 -7.35 22.87 -57.14
C THR A 886 -8.14 24.13 -57.44
N HIS A 887 -8.71 24.23 -58.63
CA HIS A 887 -9.50 25.37 -59.07
C HIS A 887 -10.98 25.32 -58.62
N ASN A 888 -11.42 24.20 -58.01
CA ASN A 888 -12.82 24.03 -57.61
C ASN A 888 -12.95 23.35 -56.23
N ILE A 889 -13.07 24.16 -55.18
CA ILE A 889 -13.19 23.67 -53.80
C ILE A 889 -14.48 22.90 -53.59
N ILE A 890 -15.53 23.22 -54.30
CA ILE A 890 -16.87 22.57 -54.14
C ILE A 890 -16.82 21.10 -54.58
N SER A 891 -16.10 20.77 -55.66
CA SER A 891 -15.96 19.37 -56.16
C SER A 891 -15.07 18.52 -55.25
N ASP A 892 -14.09 19.12 -54.59
CA ASP A 892 -13.07 18.44 -53.78
C ASP A 892 -13.24 18.60 -52.26
N ARG A 893 -14.40 19.15 -51.82
CA ARG A 893 -14.74 19.40 -50.43
C ARG A 893 -14.46 18.20 -49.51
N ALA A 894 -14.79 17.00 -49.94
CA ALA A 894 -14.54 15.77 -49.17
C ALA A 894 -13.03 15.47 -48.94
N VAL A 895 -12.20 15.80 -49.97
CA VAL A 895 -10.74 15.66 -49.87
C VAL A 895 -10.17 16.65 -48.85
N PHE A 896 -10.62 17.92 -48.88
CA PHE A 896 -10.18 18.93 -47.92
C PHE A 896 -10.61 18.58 -46.50
N GLN A 897 -11.85 18.16 -46.27
CA GLN A 897 -12.34 17.70 -44.98
C GLN A 897 -11.52 16.50 -44.46
N THR A 898 -11.26 15.51 -45.34
CA THR A 898 -10.40 14.36 -45.00
C THR A 898 -8.98 14.77 -44.61
N SER A 899 -8.42 15.75 -45.34
CA SER A 899 -7.07 16.25 -45.08
C SER A 899 -6.99 17.02 -43.73
N VAL A 900 -7.96 17.87 -43.43
CA VAL A 900 -8.05 18.58 -42.15
C VAL A 900 -8.19 17.59 -40.99
N PHE A 901 -9.12 16.63 -41.13
CA PHE A 901 -9.35 15.58 -40.14
C PHE A 901 -8.08 14.77 -39.89
N THR A 902 -7.40 14.31 -40.98
CA THR A 902 -6.17 13.52 -40.85
C THR A 902 -5.02 14.33 -40.29
N THR A 903 -4.89 15.63 -40.64
CA THR A 903 -3.89 16.54 -40.09
C THR A 903 -4.06 16.66 -38.56
N LEU A 904 -5.30 16.86 -38.09
CA LEU A 904 -5.55 16.96 -36.66
C LEU A 904 -5.22 15.67 -35.91
N VAL A 905 -5.70 14.51 -36.41
CA VAL A 905 -5.40 13.19 -35.84
C VAL A 905 -3.91 12.96 -35.77
N LEU A 906 -3.16 13.19 -36.87
CA LEU A 906 -1.71 12.97 -36.87
C LEU A 906 -0.97 13.92 -35.93
N THR A 907 -1.42 15.19 -35.87
CA THR A 907 -0.87 16.18 -34.93
C THR A 907 -1.07 15.75 -33.47
N GLN A 908 -2.26 15.28 -33.08
CA GLN A 908 -2.57 14.80 -31.75
C GLN A 908 -1.77 13.53 -31.38
N LEU A 909 -1.66 12.57 -32.31
CA LEU A 909 -0.83 11.37 -32.12
C LEU A 909 0.64 11.72 -31.86
N LEU A 910 1.22 12.63 -32.67
CA LEU A 910 2.59 13.11 -32.49
C LEU A 910 2.74 13.91 -31.19
N HIS A 911 1.71 14.69 -30.82
CA HIS A 911 1.72 15.49 -29.60
C HIS A 911 1.78 14.63 -28.32
N SER A 912 1.28 13.39 -28.34
CA SER A 912 1.38 12.45 -27.21
C SER A 912 2.83 12.23 -26.76
N TYR A 913 3.79 12.28 -27.69
CA TYR A 913 5.21 12.20 -27.38
C TYR A 913 5.75 13.45 -26.66
N ASN A 914 5.16 14.64 -26.85
CA ASN A 914 5.53 15.85 -26.13
C ASN A 914 5.26 15.73 -24.62
N PHE A 915 4.19 15.05 -24.23
CA PHE A 915 3.87 14.80 -22.81
C PHE A 915 4.81 13.79 -22.16
N ARG A 916 5.35 12.85 -22.92
CA ARG A 916 6.36 11.93 -22.43
C ARG A 916 7.70 12.61 -22.11
N PHE A 917 8.07 13.60 -22.90
CA PHE A 917 9.36 14.28 -22.88
C PHE A 917 9.29 15.73 -22.39
N SER A 918 8.25 16.09 -21.62
CA SER A 918 7.98 17.47 -21.20
C SER A 918 9.18 18.22 -20.59
N ASN A 919 10.12 17.50 -19.97
CA ASN A 919 11.30 18.08 -19.33
C ASN A 919 12.62 17.89 -20.10
N THR A 920 12.66 17.15 -21.20
CA THR A 920 13.94 16.82 -21.87
C THR A 920 13.92 16.99 -23.38
N GLY A 921 12.77 17.32 -23.98
CA GLY A 921 12.58 17.36 -25.43
C GLY A 921 12.62 15.97 -26.09
N ILE A 922 11.97 15.85 -27.24
CA ILE A 922 11.80 14.57 -27.99
C ILE A 922 13.15 13.92 -28.35
N PHE A 923 14.20 14.73 -28.50
CA PHE A 923 15.48 14.28 -29.06
C PHE A 923 16.45 13.65 -28.05
N LYS A 924 16.28 13.83 -26.74
CA LYS A 924 17.26 13.40 -25.73
C LYS A 924 17.15 11.96 -25.22
N LYS A 925 16.02 11.25 -25.38
CA LYS A 925 15.86 9.86 -24.90
C LYS A 925 14.94 9.08 -25.82
N GLY A 926 15.46 8.02 -26.42
CA GLY A 926 14.78 6.94 -27.15
C GLY A 926 13.27 7.12 -27.40
N LEU A 927 12.91 7.67 -28.57
CA LEU A 927 11.50 7.79 -29.03
C LEU A 927 10.75 6.46 -28.86
N PHE A 928 11.44 5.35 -29.10
CA PHE A 928 10.87 4.00 -29.10
C PHE A 928 10.88 3.28 -27.74
N ALA A 929 11.26 3.94 -26.63
CA ALA A 929 11.37 3.27 -25.33
C ALA A 929 10.00 2.88 -24.72
N ASN A 930 8.90 3.61 -25.00
CA ASN A 930 7.56 3.19 -24.63
C ASN A 930 6.91 2.35 -25.74
N LYS A 931 7.00 1.03 -25.63
CA LYS A 931 6.45 0.08 -26.62
C LYS A 931 4.93 0.23 -26.78
N PHE A 932 4.23 0.55 -25.69
CA PHE A 932 2.77 0.73 -25.73
C PHE A 932 2.37 2.01 -26.46
N LEU A 933 3.09 3.11 -26.27
CA LEU A 933 2.84 4.36 -27.02
C LEU A 933 3.12 4.19 -28.50
N ASN A 934 4.21 3.51 -28.87
CA ASN A 934 4.53 3.22 -30.25
C ASN A 934 3.50 2.30 -30.91
N LEU A 935 3.04 1.28 -30.18
CA LEU A 935 1.97 0.39 -30.65
C LEU A 935 0.65 1.15 -30.83
N SER A 936 0.29 2.02 -29.86
CA SER A 936 -0.93 2.85 -29.96
C SER A 936 -0.86 3.78 -31.16
N PHE A 937 0.27 4.42 -31.40
CA PHE A 937 0.50 5.26 -32.58
C PHE A 937 0.30 4.47 -33.89
N LEU A 938 0.93 3.30 -33.99
CA LEU A 938 0.83 2.44 -35.20
C LEU A 938 -0.62 1.97 -35.42
N VAL A 939 -1.29 1.49 -34.36
CA VAL A 939 -2.68 1.02 -34.45
C VAL A 939 -3.60 2.17 -34.86
N SER A 940 -3.48 3.35 -34.23
CA SER A 940 -4.28 4.52 -34.56
C SER A 940 -4.06 4.97 -36.01
N MET A 941 -2.82 4.93 -36.49
CA MET A 941 -2.49 5.26 -37.87
C MET A 941 -3.07 4.26 -38.87
N LEU A 942 -3.01 2.95 -38.58
CA LEU A 942 -3.61 1.92 -39.42
C LEU A 942 -5.14 2.05 -39.49
N LEU A 943 -5.77 2.33 -38.35
CA LEU A 943 -7.21 2.56 -38.28
C LEU A 943 -7.61 3.84 -39.04
N GLN A 944 -6.83 4.90 -38.96
CA GLN A 944 -7.04 6.15 -39.70
C GLN A 944 -6.89 5.92 -41.21
N ALA A 945 -5.88 5.17 -41.64
CA ALA A 945 -5.73 4.77 -43.02
C ALA A 945 -6.92 3.93 -43.51
N GLY A 946 -7.46 3.03 -42.67
CA GLY A 946 -8.67 2.27 -42.97
C GLY A 946 -9.87 3.16 -43.27
N ILE A 947 -10.09 4.22 -42.46
CA ILE A 947 -11.18 5.19 -42.70
C ILE A 947 -11.00 5.94 -44.02
N ILE A 948 -9.77 6.20 -44.45
CA ILE A 948 -9.47 6.96 -45.66
C ILE A 948 -9.59 6.09 -46.93
N TYR A 949 -9.29 4.79 -46.85
CA TYR A 949 -9.16 3.95 -48.05
C TYR A 949 -10.19 2.82 -48.17
N VAL A 950 -10.85 2.38 -47.09
CA VAL A 950 -11.86 1.32 -47.15
C VAL A 950 -13.21 1.91 -47.55
N PRO A 951 -13.82 1.52 -48.70
CA PRO A 951 -15.03 2.15 -49.29
C PRO A 951 -16.22 2.19 -48.30
N PHE A 952 -16.46 1.13 -47.53
CA PHE A 952 -17.52 1.10 -46.52
C PHE A 952 -17.30 2.17 -45.44
N LEU A 953 -16.07 2.30 -44.94
CA LEU A 953 -15.71 3.29 -43.91
C LEU A 953 -15.72 4.72 -44.48
N GLN A 954 -15.32 4.92 -45.72
CA GLN A 954 -15.41 6.21 -46.39
C GLN A 954 -16.86 6.75 -46.39
N ASN A 955 -17.84 5.88 -46.68
CA ASN A 955 -19.25 6.28 -46.64
C ASN A 955 -19.72 6.69 -45.24
N VAL A 956 -19.27 5.96 -44.21
CA VAL A 956 -19.61 6.21 -42.82
C VAL A 956 -19.00 7.53 -42.33
N PHE A 957 -17.72 7.73 -42.56
CA PHE A 957 -16.94 8.89 -42.07
C PHE A 957 -16.93 10.06 -43.06
N LYS A 958 -17.60 9.94 -44.20
CA LYS A 958 -17.62 10.93 -45.32
C LYS A 958 -16.21 11.36 -45.72
N THR A 959 -15.26 10.40 -45.76
CA THR A 959 -13.88 10.60 -46.17
C THR A 959 -13.63 10.24 -47.64
N LYS A 960 -12.50 10.67 -48.18
CA LYS A 960 -12.05 10.35 -49.54
C LYS A 960 -10.55 10.03 -49.51
N GLY A 961 -10.14 9.12 -50.41
CA GLY A 961 -8.72 8.74 -50.52
C GLY A 961 -7.82 9.94 -50.81
N LEU A 962 -6.68 10.01 -50.16
CA LEU A 962 -5.66 11.05 -50.32
C LEU A 962 -4.55 10.57 -51.26
N SER A 963 -4.10 11.44 -52.16
CA SER A 963 -2.94 11.22 -53.02
C SER A 963 -1.62 11.34 -52.20
N LEU A 964 -0.52 10.87 -52.76
CA LEU A 964 0.78 10.92 -52.09
C LEU A 964 1.27 12.36 -51.83
N SER A 965 0.97 13.28 -52.75
CA SER A 965 1.27 14.72 -52.60
C SER A 965 0.45 15.34 -51.44
N GLN A 966 -0.84 15.00 -51.35
CA GLN A 966 -1.73 15.45 -50.23
C GLN A 966 -1.25 14.91 -48.91
N TRP A 967 -0.81 13.65 -48.82
CA TRP A 967 -0.17 13.10 -47.62
C TRP A 967 1.09 13.88 -47.23
N GLY A 968 1.93 14.29 -48.20
CA GLY A 968 3.10 15.12 -47.93
C GLY A 968 2.76 16.42 -47.22
N VAL A 969 1.70 17.11 -47.67
CA VAL A 969 1.24 18.36 -47.05
C VAL A 969 0.64 18.08 -45.65
N VAL A 970 -0.18 17.04 -45.51
CA VAL A 970 -0.76 16.63 -44.22
C VAL A 970 0.34 16.35 -43.19
N ILE A 971 1.37 15.59 -43.56
CA ILE A 971 2.49 15.27 -42.69
C ILE A 971 3.26 16.53 -42.24
N ILE A 972 3.55 17.44 -43.16
CA ILE A 972 4.23 18.69 -42.86
C ILE A 972 3.41 19.55 -41.90
N CYS A 973 2.12 19.76 -42.20
CA CYS A 973 1.22 20.53 -41.31
C CYS A 973 1.03 19.90 -39.94
N SER A 974 1.22 18.58 -39.81
CA SER A 974 1.09 17.85 -38.53
C SER A 974 2.39 17.90 -37.70
N ILE A 975 3.55 17.82 -38.36
CA ILE A 975 4.85 17.77 -37.64
C ILE A 975 5.24 19.15 -37.08
N ILE A 976 5.00 20.23 -37.83
CA ILE A 976 5.41 21.59 -37.42
C ILE A 976 4.89 21.99 -36.05
N PRO A 977 3.58 21.88 -35.74
CA PRO A 977 3.04 22.22 -34.41
C PRO A 977 3.70 21.42 -33.29
N THR A 978 3.92 20.12 -33.52
CA THR A 978 4.54 19.23 -32.54
C THR A 978 5.99 19.62 -32.24
N LEU A 979 6.77 20.00 -33.26
CA LEU A 979 8.14 20.48 -33.10
C LEU A 979 8.20 21.83 -32.37
N VAL A 980 7.29 22.75 -32.69
CA VAL A 980 7.19 24.07 -32.04
C VAL A 980 6.91 23.87 -30.55
N ILE A 981 5.93 23.02 -30.18
CA ILE A 981 5.62 22.70 -28.79
C ILE A 981 6.84 22.08 -28.10
N SER A 982 7.53 21.16 -28.75
CA SER A 982 8.74 20.52 -28.19
C SER A 982 9.85 21.54 -27.91
N LEU A 983 10.06 22.47 -28.82
CA LEU A 983 11.05 23.53 -28.68
C LEU A 983 10.71 24.48 -27.52
N ILE A 984 9.45 24.92 -27.42
CA ILE A 984 8.97 25.77 -26.32
C ILE A 984 9.15 25.06 -24.98
N ASN A 985 8.73 23.79 -24.89
CA ASN A 985 8.90 22.98 -23.68
C ASN A 985 10.39 22.88 -23.27
N MET A 986 11.29 22.69 -24.22
CA MET A 986 12.74 22.64 -23.98
C MET A 986 13.29 23.98 -23.44
N ILE A 987 12.85 25.11 -23.97
CA ILE A 987 13.26 26.46 -23.51
C ILE A 987 12.75 26.70 -22.08
N ILE A 988 11.48 26.35 -21.80
CA ILE A 988 10.89 26.51 -20.46
C ILE A 988 11.61 25.64 -19.44
N SER A 989 11.96 24.38 -19.80
CA SER A 989 12.67 23.48 -18.89
C SER A 989 14.08 23.96 -18.56
N ARG A 990 14.84 24.49 -19.54
CA ARG A 990 16.17 25.07 -19.31
C ARG A 990 16.12 26.27 -18.37
N LYS A 991 15.14 27.18 -18.54
CA LYS A 991 14.97 28.31 -17.63
C LYS A 991 14.68 27.89 -16.20
N ARG A 992 13.90 26.81 -16.01
CA ARG A 992 13.63 26.24 -14.67
C ARG A 992 14.87 25.60 -14.04
N GLU A 993 15.70 24.88 -14.81
CA GLU A 993 16.95 24.32 -14.31
C GLU A 993 17.98 25.36 -13.90
N GLN A 994 17.95 26.57 -14.50
CA GLN A 994 18.84 27.70 -14.16
C GLN A 994 18.34 28.51 -12.94
N SER A 995 17.05 28.38 -12.57
CA SER A 995 16.46 29.10 -11.42
C SER A 995 16.49 28.30 -10.12
N PHE A 996 16.97 27.06 -10.15
CA PHE A 996 17.24 26.17 -9.01
C PHE A 996 18.74 25.92 -8.82
#